data_4131fc8c07302271d650c466af6180ff
#
_entry.id   4131fc8c07302271d650c466af6180ff
#
_cell.length_a   1.000
_cell.length_b   1.000
_cell.length_c   1.000
_cell.angle_alpha   90.00
_cell.angle_beta   90.00
_cell.angle_gamma   90.00
#
_symmetry.space_group_name_H-M   'P 1'
#
loop_
_entity.id
_entity.type
_entity.pdbx_description
1 polymer ?
#
loop_
_entity_poly.entity_id
_entity_poly.type
_entity_poly.pdbx_seq_one_letter_code
_entity_poly.pdbx_strand_id
1 'polypeptide(L)'
;MIMNKTELLLSEGWKFHFGECEEAWYQGYDDRAFERVMLPHDWAVAYPFSKQYSSGTGYLTGGIGWYRLHFYLPEEYQGKSIRLVFDSVYKNSQVWVNSYYQGKHPYGYTGFSYDISGIAHFGEQENVVSVKVTHTDIADSRWYTGSGITRKVTLVVEEQVHPAEYGVTFVTEKLVADGRGLTAVQAAVSIRHEICNQTKEQKTCVVCTKLSDPQGTPVAEWKEQVQIPAGNTVSCSMHGTIRDPKCWSPEHPDLYGMETWYETTDEDGKKISYLADTQKVGIRVAEFDADRGFFLNGVPMKIKGVCVHHDAGCLGAAVTKEIWHRRLAKLKGCGCNAIRCSHNPHMPELYELCDTMGFLVMDEAFDEWENAKNKWSTGHNVYPPKHQGYFEDFPEWHEKDLRAMVRRDRNHPSIILWSIGNEIDYPNDPYCHPSFLEMTGNNDANKPAAERQYDPAKPDMRRLLPIAEELSSIVKSEDKSRPVTMALAYPELSAKLGILEHLDVAGYNYKEQYYEADHRDFPQIPFLGSENGHSYEAWDAVKSNDYISGQFLWTGIDYLGEAHGWPIHGSGAGILDCAGFEKARYFRRKSLWCEEPQLYLATRLWSEESAEWIPCQENWNYKAGEKVIVMCYSNLPETAVFINGKEAGRQIGYNDDGAYRFEVLWEAGILEASGYDENGNIIEQERLLTTQNVAGIKAEVYQPEEIPFQETQKNGYLYQIALTLVDQNGQKVVWDDKKLRVAVSGAGMLAGIENGDLSDVTPYAENARKTKDGKLMIYVRRINRGKIRVEISETDSIAQKNCIAEKGGMHLEVEMD
;
A
#
# COMPACT_ATOMS: atom_id res chain seq x y z
N MET A 1 10.01 29.99 26.31
CA MET A 1 10.67 28.67 26.28
C MET A 1 11.00 28.37 24.84
N ILE A 2 12.21 27.97 24.50
CA ILE A 2 12.58 27.58 23.14
C ILE A 2 11.86 26.26 22.84
N MET A 3 11.11 26.19 21.73
CA MET A 3 10.31 25.04 21.43
C MET A 3 10.82 24.37 20.15
N ASN A 4 11.22 23.11 20.27
CA ASN A 4 11.47 22.27 19.11
C ASN A 4 10.15 22.07 18.33
N LYS A 5 10.24 21.73 17.06
CA LYS A 5 9.08 21.28 16.28
C LYS A 5 8.30 20.24 17.07
N THR A 6 7.02 20.46 17.23
CA THR A 6 6.10 19.55 17.93
C THR A 6 5.01 19.07 16.99
N GLU A 7 4.82 17.77 16.92
CA GLU A 7 3.75 17.13 16.14
C GLU A 7 2.80 16.42 17.10
N LEU A 8 1.55 16.84 17.11
CA LEU A 8 0.49 16.28 17.94
C LEU A 8 -0.48 15.50 17.07
N LEU A 9 -0.47 14.18 17.21
CA LEU A 9 -1.41 13.33 16.49
C LEU A 9 -2.83 13.52 17.05
N LEU A 10 -3.77 13.91 16.19
CA LEU A 10 -5.17 14.11 16.52
C LEU A 10 -5.98 12.88 16.13
N SER A 11 -5.74 11.73 16.76
CA SER A 11 -6.43 10.48 16.44
C SER A 11 -7.70 10.23 17.27
N GLU A 12 -7.88 10.92 18.38
CA GLU A 12 -8.94 10.71 19.35
C GLU A 12 -9.82 11.94 19.53
N GLY A 13 -11.00 11.73 20.13
CA GLY A 13 -11.92 12.80 20.45
C GLY A 13 -12.79 13.26 19.28
N TRP A 14 -12.62 12.70 18.11
CA TRP A 14 -13.46 12.99 16.95
C TRP A 14 -14.87 12.51 17.16
N LYS A 15 -15.82 13.29 16.66
CA LYS A 15 -17.23 12.98 16.57
C LYS A 15 -17.62 12.95 15.10
N PHE A 16 -18.43 11.99 14.72
CA PHE A 16 -18.83 11.72 13.34
C PHE A 16 -20.35 11.69 13.20
N HIS A 17 -20.84 12.22 12.10
CA HIS A 17 -22.24 12.12 11.69
C HIS A 17 -22.31 11.73 10.21
N PHE A 18 -23.04 10.66 9.91
CA PHE A 18 -23.33 10.25 8.53
C PHE A 18 -24.60 10.95 8.05
N GLY A 19 -24.48 11.68 6.96
CA GLY A 19 -25.54 12.47 6.34
C GLY A 19 -25.23 13.96 6.31
N GLU A 20 -26.12 14.73 5.68
CA GLU A 20 -25.99 16.19 5.61
C GLU A 20 -26.29 16.83 6.96
N CYS A 21 -25.53 17.88 7.28
CA CYS A 21 -25.67 18.66 8.51
C CYS A 21 -25.22 20.11 8.25
N GLU A 22 -26.12 20.93 7.68
CA GLU A 22 -25.77 22.23 7.08
C GLU A 22 -25.00 23.18 7.99
N GLU A 23 -25.23 23.16 9.31
CA GLU A 23 -24.63 24.09 10.27
C GLU A 23 -23.48 23.48 11.08
N ALA A 24 -23.04 22.24 10.78
CA ALA A 24 -21.99 21.56 11.57
C ALA A 24 -20.61 22.23 11.42
N TRP A 25 -20.43 23.17 10.49
CA TRP A 25 -19.26 24.03 10.38
C TRP A 25 -19.16 25.07 11.50
N TYR A 26 -20.28 25.45 12.13
CA TYR A 26 -20.32 26.47 13.15
C TYR A 26 -19.76 25.97 14.48
N GLN A 27 -18.88 26.75 15.12
CA GLN A 27 -18.21 26.35 16.38
C GLN A 27 -19.21 25.96 17.49
N GLY A 28 -20.29 26.75 17.64
CA GLY A 28 -21.32 26.53 18.67
C GLY A 28 -22.39 25.49 18.33
N TYR A 29 -22.21 24.70 17.24
CA TYR A 29 -23.14 23.65 16.85
C TYR A 29 -23.20 22.53 17.91
N ASP A 30 -24.41 22.05 18.24
CA ASP A 30 -24.61 20.97 19.20
C ASP A 30 -24.37 19.59 18.56
N ASP A 31 -23.18 19.06 18.76
CA ASP A 31 -22.74 17.77 18.23
C ASP A 31 -22.79 16.60 19.23
N ARG A 32 -23.62 16.73 20.31
CA ARG A 32 -23.79 15.67 21.32
C ARG A 32 -24.40 14.39 20.75
N ALA A 33 -25.12 14.50 19.63
CA ALA A 33 -25.73 13.37 18.94
C ALA A 33 -24.75 12.67 17.95
N PHE A 34 -23.57 13.25 17.70
CA PHE A 34 -22.59 12.64 16.84
C PHE A 34 -21.92 11.45 17.53
N GLU A 35 -21.62 10.40 16.77
CA GLU A 35 -20.90 9.22 17.24
C GLU A 35 -19.42 9.54 17.48
N ARG A 36 -18.85 8.98 18.55
CA ARG A 36 -17.39 9.09 18.77
C ARG A 36 -16.65 8.10 17.91
N VAL A 37 -15.66 8.60 17.18
CA VAL A 37 -14.79 7.79 16.33
C VAL A 37 -13.32 8.08 16.61
N MET A 38 -12.46 7.15 16.21
CA MET A 38 -11.01 7.29 16.21
C MET A 38 -10.49 7.34 14.77
N LEU A 39 -9.47 8.15 14.50
CA LEU A 39 -8.80 8.15 13.20
C LEU A 39 -7.64 7.15 13.18
N PRO A 40 -7.36 6.55 11.99
CA PRO A 40 -8.10 6.67 10.74
C PRO A 40 -9.51 6.07 10.82
N HIS A 41 -10.45 6.64 10.07
CA HIS A 41 -11.84 6.22 10.05
C HIS A 41 -12.38 6.17 8.63
N ASP A 42 -12.96 5.02 8.29
CA ASP A 42 -13.69 4.77 7.06
C ASP A 42 -15.11 4.35 7.41
N TRP A 43 -16.10 5.20 7.15
CA TRP A 43 -17.48 4.87 7.54
C TRP A 43 -18.11 3.80 6.66
N ALA A 44 -17.61 3.59 5.42
CA ALA A 44 -18.27 2.69 4.49
C ALA A 44 -18.33 1.24 4.99
N VAL A 45 -17.29 0.78 5.70
CA VAL A 45 -17.23 -0.58 6.27
C VAL A 45 -18.14 -0.80 7.48
N ALA A 46 -18.69 0.26 8.06
CA ALA A 46 -19.69 0.15 9.13
C ALA A 46 -21.10 -0.19 8.62
N TYR A 47 -21.32 -0.07 7.30
CA TYR A 47 -22.62 -0.32 6.67
C TYR A 47 -22.63 -1.65 5.90
N PRO A 48 -23.82 -2.27 5.70
CA PRO A 48 -23.93 -3.52 4.94
C PRO A 48 -23.59 -3.34 3.46
N PHE A 49 -23.05 -4.39 2.87
CA PHE A 49 -22.92 -4.50 1.41
C PHE A 49 -24.30 -4.40 0.72
N SER A 50 -24.36 -3.72 -0.42
CA SER A 50 -25.58 -3.61 -1.21
C SER A 50 -25.31 -3.56 -2.69
N LYS A 51 -26.16 -4.27 -3.49
CA LYS A 51 -26.17 -4.20 -4.95
C LYS A 51 -26.47 -2.79 -5.50
N GLN A 52 -26.93 -1.87 -4.66
CA GLN A 52 -27.18 -0.48 -5.04
C GLN A 52 -25.90 0.33 -5.16
N TYR A 53 -24.83 -0.11 -4.52
CA TYR A 53 -23.51 0.51 -4.58
C TYR A 53 -22.67 -0.09 -5.72
N SER A 54 -21.58 0.57 -6.06
CA SER A 54 -20.75 0.20 -7.20
C SER A 54 -19.96 -1.10 -6.97
N SER A 55 -19.90 -1.95 -8.00
CA SER A 55 -18.94 -3.06 -8.07
C SER A 55 -17.49 -2.56 -8.10
N GLY A 56 -17.24 -1.41 -8.72
CA GLY A 56 -15.93 -0.76 -8.74
C GLY A 56 -15.41 -0.47 -7.33
N THR A 57 -16.28 -0.05 -6.43
CA THR A 57 -15.96 0.26 -5.03
C THR A 57 -16.40 -0.81 -4.03
N GLY A 58 -16.55 -2.08 -4.48
CA GLY A 58 -16.78 -3.23 -3.60
C GLY A 58 -18.17 -3.31 -3.00
N TYR A 59 -19.19 -2.70 -3.61
CA TYR A 59 -20.58 -2.69 -3.11
C TYR A 59 -20.76 -2.09 -1.71
N LEU A 60 -19.84 -1.20 -1.29
CA LEU A 60 -19.91 -0.43 -0.06
C LEU A 60 -20.38 1.01 -0.33
N THR A 61 -20.90 1.67 0.73
CA THR A 61 -21.56 2.97 0.59
C THR A 61 -20.56 4.13 0.45
N GLY A 62 -20.89 5.13 -0.35
CA GLY A 62 -20.35 6.48 -0.24
C GLY A 62 -21.24 7.33 0.68
N GLY A 63 -21.42 8.62 0.35
CA GLY A 63 -22.32 9.54 1.04
C GLY A 63 -21.67 10.85 1.48
N ILE A 64 -22.30 11.51 2.44
CA ILE A 64 -21.78 12.72 3.09
C ILE A 64 -21.50 12.40 4.55
N GLY A 65 -20.35 12.83 5.06
CA GLY A 65 -19.99 12.68 6.45
C GLY A 65 -19.46 13.97 7.05
N TRP A 66 -19.79 14.23 8.29
CA TRP A 66 -19.29 15.34 9.05
C TRP A 66 -18.46 14.86 10.24
N TYR A 67 -17.28 15.43 10.40
CA TYR A 67 -16.39 15.20 11.53
C TYR A 67 -16.23 16.47 12.32
N ARG A 68 -16.18 16.36 13.67
CA ARG A 68 -15.87 17.48 14.56
C ARG A 68 -14.89 17.04 15.63
N LEU A 69 -13.91 17.92 15.92
CA LEU A 69 -12.94 17.73 17.00
C LEU A 69 -12.90 18.97 17.86
N HIS A 70 -13.01 18.80 19.16
CA HIS A 70 -12.84 19.83 20.18
C HIS A 70 -11.48 19.63 20.86
N PHE A 71 -10.66 20.68 20.92
CA PHE A 71 -9.33 20.59 21.51
C PHE A 71 -8.87 21.92 22.12
N TYR A 72 -7.88 21.86 22.98
CA TYR A 72 -7.27 23.00 23.64
C TYR A 72 -5.80 23.09 23.29
N LEU A 73 -5.29 24.34 23.14
CA LEU A 73 -3.88 24.60 22.91
C LEU A 73 -3.30 25.30 24.12
N PRO A 74 -2.10 24.88 24.60
CA PRO A 74 -1.39 25.60 25.67
C PRO A 74 -1.11 27.08 25.32
N GLU A 75 -1.12 27.96 26.30
CA GLU A 75 -0.79 29.37 26.10
C GLU A 75 0.62 29.59 25.54
N GLU A 76 1.54 28.68 25.81
CA GLU A 76 2.93 28.72 25.30
C GLU A 76 3.03 28.56 23.77
N TYR A 77 1.96 28.13 23.09
CA TYR A 77 1.87 28.06 21.64
C TYR A 77 1.46 29.39 20.99
N GLN A 78 1.00 30.36 21.79
CA GLN A 78 0.67 31.69 21.28
C GLN A 78 1.89 32.35 20.63
N GLY A 79 1.71 32.88 19.42
CA GLY A 79 2.81 33.49 18.65
C GLY A 79 3.70 32.49 17.90
N LYS A 80 3.35 31.19 17.88
CA LYS A 80 4.00 30.16 17.06
C LYS A 80 3.29 29.98 15.71
N SER A 81 3.97 29.33 14.78
CA SER A 81 3.34 28.79 13.56
C SER A 81 2.58 27.52 13.93
N ILE A 82 1.30 27.47 13.57
CA ILE A 82 0.44 26.30 13.87
C ILE A 82 -0.25 25.86 12.59
N ARG A 83 0.03 24.63 12.16
CA ARG A 83 -0.56 24.03 10.98
C ARG A 83 -1.38 22.80 11.34
N LEU A 84 -2.55 22.69 10.73
CA LEU A 84 -3.37 21.48 10.77
C LEU A 84 -3.15 20.70 9.48
N VAL A 85 -2.56 19.51 9.59
CA VAL A 85 -2.14 18.66 8.47
C VAL A 85 -3.03 17.44 8.38
N PHE A 86 -3.59 17.19 7.20
CA PHE A 86 -4.37 15.99 6.87
C PHE A 86 -3.56 15.15 5.88
N ASP A 87 -3.30 13.88 6.19
CA ASP A 87 -2.59 12.98 5.26
C ASP A 87 -3.49 12.49 4.12
N SER A 88 -4.79 12.38 4.37
CA SER A 88 -5.81 12.00 3.38
C SER A 88 -7.22 12.17 3.92
N VAL A 89 -8.12 12.68 3.08
CA VAL A 89 -9.57 12.68 3.32
C VAL A 89 -10.28 12.30 2.02
N TYR A 90 -10.93 11.15 1.96
CA TYR A 90 -11.60 10.69 0.75
C TYR A 90 -13.10 10.95 0.84
N LYS A 91 -13.64 11.88 0.04
CA LYS A 91 -13.05 12.85 -0.91
C LYS A 91 -13.81 14.18 -0.81
N ASN A 92 -13.40 15.17 -1.62
CA ASN A 92 -14.04 16.49 -1.66
C ASN A 92 -14.22 17.10 -0.26
N SER A 93 -13.14 17.10 0.51
CA SER A 93 -13.17 17.63 1.87
C SER A 93 -13.29 19.15 1.91
N GLN A 94 -14.02 19.66 2.87
CA GLN A 94 -14.09 21.07 3.24
C GLN A 94 -13.79 21.20 4.73
N VAL A 95 -12.94 22.14 5.12
CA VAL A 95 -12.47 22.27 6.50
C VAL A 95 -12.76 23.66 7.05
N TRP A 96 -13.23 23.70 8.29
CA TRP A 96 -13.40 24.91 9.09
C TRP A 96 -12.68 24.75 10.43
N VAL A 97 -12.10 25.84 10.92
CA VAL A 97 -11.52 25.93 12.27
C VAL A 97 -12.13 27.14 12.94
N ASN A 98 -12.75 26.95 14.10
CA ASN A 98 -13.44 28.02 14.88
C ASN A 98 -14.43 28.80 14.01
N SER A 99 -15.18 28.13 13.16
CA SER A 99 -16.13 28.66 12.15
C SER A 99 -15.49 29.35 10.94
N TYR A 100 -14.18 29.50 10.88
CA TYR A 100 -13.47 30.05 9.72
C TYR A 100 -13.21 28.97 8.68
N TYR A 101 -13.72 29.17 7.45
CA TYR A 101 -13.47 28.27 6.32
C TYR A 101 -12.01 28.33 5.93
N GLN A 102 -11.35 27.18 5.87
CA GLN A 102 -9.94 27.04 5.52
C GLN A 102 -9.74 26.70 4.05
N GLY A 103 -10.60 25.86 3.48
CA GLY A 103 -10.48 25.47 2.09
C GLY A 103 -11.17 24.16 1.74
N LYS A 104 -11.11 23.83 0.44
CA LYS A 104 -11.52 22.56 -0.18
C LYS A 104 -10.29 21.78 -0.61
N HIS A 105 -10.33 20.46 -0.52
CA HIS A 105 -9.38 19.56 -1.16
C HIS A 105 -10.14 18.39 -1.81
N PRO A 106 -10.11 18.24 -3.16
CA PRO A 106 -10.92 17.25 -3.87
C PRO A 106 -10.30 15.86 -3.94
N TYR A 107 -8.95 15.76 -4.11
CA TYR A 107 -8.26 14.50 -4.31
C TYR A 107 -8.06 13.75 -2.99
N GLY A 108 -8.57 12.53 -2.93
CA GLY A 108 -8.65 11.78 -1.67
C GLY A 108 -7.35 11.08 -1.23
N TYR A 109 -6.24 11.24 -1.96
CA TYR A 109 -5.02 10.44 -1.72
C TYR A 109 -3.78 11.26 -1.38
N THR A 110 -3.78 12.57 -1.63
CA THR A 110 -2.69 13.47 -1.24
C THR A 110 -2.99 14.21 0.05
N GLY A 111 -1.94 14.53 0.80
CA GLY A 111 -2.03 15.36 1.99
C GLY A 111 -2.19 16.83 1.67
N PHE A 112 -2.77 17.57 2.63
CA PHE A 112 -2.93 19.01 2.57
C PHE A 112 -2.86 19.62 3.97
N SER A 113 -2.56 20.90 4.07
CA SER A 113 -2.45 21.59 5.35
C SER A 113 -3.07 22.98 5.33
N TYR A 114 -3.44 23.47 6.53
CA TYR A 114 -3.93 24.82 6.75
C TYR A 114 -3.19 25.49 7.88
N ASP A 115 -2.69 26.71 7.66
CA ASP A 115 -2.15 27.56 8.72
C ASP A 115 -3.31 28.16 9.54
N ILE A 116 -3.37 27.77 10.80
CA ILE A 116 -4.41 28.22 11.73
C ILE A 116 -3.89 29.19 12.79
N SER A 117 -2.64 29.64 12.69
CA SER A 117 -1.96 30.50 13.68
C SER A 117 -2.77 31.76 14.03
N GLY A 118 -3.42 32.36 13.03
CA GLY A 118 -4.19 33.61 13.19
C GLY A 118 -5.60 33.46 13.76
N ILE A 119 -6.10 32.21 13.87
CA ILE A 119 -7.49 31.93 14.30
C ILE A 119 -7.56 30.92 15.45
N ALA A 120 -6.44 30.35 15.86
CA ALA A 120 -6.35 29.43 17.00
C ALA A 120 -6.58 30.16 18.32
N HIS A 121 -7.26 29.50 19.23
CA HIS A 121 -7.49 29.93 20.61
C HIS A 121 -6.49 29.20 21.53
N PHE A 122 -6.11 29.85 22.62
CA PHE A 122 -5.10 29.34 23.57
C PHE A 122 -5.63 29.33 25.01
N GLY A 123 -5.01 28.57 25.88
CA GLY A 123 -5.35 28.42 27.28
C GLY A 123 -6.67 27.70 27.47
N GLU A 124 -7.61 28.34 28.18
CA GLU A 124 -8.91 27.77 28.50
C GLU A 124 -9.95 27.90 27.36
N GLN A 125 -9.60 28.54 26.26
CA GLN A 125 -10.48 28.70 25.13
C GLN A 125 -10.42 27.47 24.20
N GLU A 126 -11.59 26.92 23.88
CA GLU A 126 -11.74 25.75 23.04
C GLU A 126 -11.55 26.09 21.55
N ASN A 127 -10.89 25.21 20.83
CA ASN A 127 -10.84 25.18 19.38
C ASN A 127 -11.75 24.06 18.85
N VAL A 128 -12.39 24.30 17.71
CA VAL A 128 -13.21 23.31 17.02
C VAL A 128 -12.79 23.20 15.56
N VAL A 129 -12.38 22.01 15.15
CA VAL A 129 -12.22 21.65 13.73
C VAL A 129 -13.50 20.96 13.26
N SER A 130 -14.03 21.40 12.12
CA SER A 130 -15.14 20.76 11.43
C SER A 130 -14.70 20.37 10.02
N VAL A 131 -14.97 19.12 9.62
CA VAL A 131 -14.63 18.59 8.30
C VAL A 131 -15.88 17.99 7.67
N LYS A 132 -16.27 18.51 6.51
CA LYS A 132 -17.27 17.90 5.64
C LYS A 132 -16.56 17.06 4.59
N VAL A 133 -17.02 15.83 4.41
CA VAL A 133 -16.53 14.91 3.37
C VAL A 133 -17.70 14.57 2.46
N THR A 134 -17.50 14.73 1.15
CA THR A 134 -18.55 14.51 0.15
C THR A 134 -18.11 13.44 -0.85
N HIS A 135 -18.53 12.20 -0.62
CA HIS A 135 -18.29 11.06 -1.50
C HIS A 135 -19.63 10.50 -1.98
N THR A 136 -20.28 11.22 -2.88
CA THR A 136 -21.62 10.89 -3.39
C THR A 136 -21.61 10.24 -4.76
N ASP A 137 -20.44 10.12 -5.38
CA ASP A 137 -20.29 9.44 -6.67
C ASP A 137 -20.61 7.95 -6.54
N ILE A 138 -21.31 7.39 -7.51
CA ILE A 138 -21.67 5.98 -7.51
C ILE A 138 -20.46 5.12 -7.84
N ALA A 139 -19.65 5.54 -8.83
CA ALA A 139 -18.49 4.83 -9.33
C ALA A 139 -17.42 5.84 -9.76
N ASP A 140 -16.57 6.24 -8.84
CA ASP A 140 -15.49 7.22 -9.06
C ASP A 140 -14.10 6.56 -9.17
N SER A 141 -14.03 5.26 -8.95
CA SER A 141 -12.83 4.44 -9.08
C SER A 141 -13.15 3.05 -9.58
N ARG A 142 -12.14 2.28 -9.99
CA ARG A 142 -12.23 0.86 -10.31
C ARG A 142 -11.97 -0.03 -9.10
N TRP A 143 -11.36 0.51 -8.04
CA TRP A 143 -11.06 -0.17 -6.77
C TRP A 143 -11.76 0.55 -5.60
N TYR A 144 -11.72 -0.06 -4.43
CA TYR A 144 -12.27 0.52 -3.19
C TYR A 144 -11.42 1.69 -2.70
N THR A 145 -12.06 2.81 -2.47
CA THR A 145 -11.41 4.07 -2.12
C THR A 145 -11.51 4.42 -0.64
N GLY A 146 -12.46 3.80 0.06
CA GLY A 146 -12.87 4.26 1.38
C GLY A 146 -13.72 5.53 1.35
N SER A 147 -14.16 5.98 2.53
CA SER A 147 -14.93 7.20 2.70
C SER A 147 -14.67 7.79 4.08
N GLY A 148 -14.11 9.00 4.16
CA GLY A 148 -13.86 9.68 5.43
C GLY A 148 -12.44 10.20 5.61
N ILE A 149 -12.04 10.41 6.86
CA ILE A 149 -10.65 10.75 7.22
C ILE A 149 -9.87 9.44 7.35
N THR A 150 -9.37 8.94 6.23
CA THR A 150 -8.82 7.59 6.10
C THR A 150 -7.36 7.47 6.54
N ARG A 151 -6.70 8.58 6.86
CA ARG A 151 -5.31 8.64 7.37
C ARG A 151 -5.22 9.59 8.56
N LYS A 152 -4.01 9.93 8.98
CA LYS A 152 -3.75 10.79 10.13
C LYS A 152 -4.20 12.22 9.93
N VAL A 153 -4.52 12.86 11.07
CA VAL A 153 -4.57 14.33 11.20
C VAL A 153 -3.57 14.73 12.28
N THR A 154 -2.70 15.69 11.96
CA THR A 154 -1.61 16.12 12.84
C THR A 154 -1.65 17.63 13.01
N LEU A 155 -1.47 18.09 14.23
CA LEU A 155 -1.22 19.50 14.53
C LEU A 155 0.28 19.70 14.65
N VAL A 156 0.85 20.56 13.80
CA VAL A 156 2.27 20.89 13.78
C VAL A 156 2.45 22.27 14.39
N VAL A 157 3.29 22.39 15.42
CA VAL A 157 3.63 23.65 16.09
C VAL A 157 5.12 23.90 15.96
N GLU A 158 5.48 25.07 15.41
CA GLU A 158 6.84 25.44 15.08
C GLU A 158 7.13 26.90 15.47
N GLU A 159 8.41 27.27 15.52
CA GLU A 159 8.79 28.68 15.63
C GLU A 159 8.38 29.45 14.36
N GLN A 160 8.28 30.77 14.40
CA GLN A 160 7.90 31.60 13.25
C GLN A 160 8.94 31.60 12.10
N VAL A 161 10.19 31.23 12.39
CA VAL A 161 11.18 30.89 11.37
C VAL A 161 11.32 29.37 11.40
N HIS A 162 10.86 28.69 10.37
CA HIS A 162 10.78 27.21 10.33
C HIS A 162 11.01 26.67 8.90
N PRO A 163 11.30 25.36 8.73
CA PRO A 163 11.31 24.75 7.41
C PRO A 163 9.92 24.86 6.75
N ALA A 164 9.89 25.12 5.44
CA ALA A 164 8.67 24.93 4.68
C ALA A 164 8.19 23.47 4.82
N GLU A 165 6.92 23.21 4.62
CA GLU A 165 6.39 21.85 4.63
C GLU A 165 7.11 20.99 3.61
N TYR A 166 7.70 19.85 4.06
CA TYR A 166 8.60 19.01 3.28
C TYR A 166 9.76 19.78 2.63
N GLY A 167 10.19 20.89 3.23
CA GLY A 167 11.20 21.80 2.68
C GLY A 167 12.64 21.37 2.91
N VAL A 168 12.91 20.30 3.66
CA VAL A 168 14.26 19.75 3.85
C VAL A 168 14.44 18.53 2.96
N THR A 169 15.37 18.59 2.01
CA THR A 169 15.62 17.54 1.02
C THR A 169 17.04 17.01 1.13
N PHE A 170 17.20 15.70 1.13
CA PHE A 170 18.48 14.99 1.11
C PHE A 170 18.65 14.19 -0.19
N VAL A 171 19.79 14.37 -0.88
CA VAL A 171 20.09 13.66 -2.13
C VAL A 171 21.49 13.09 -2.08
N THR A 172 21.65 11.81 -2.45
CA THR A 172 22.94 11.23 -2.80
C THR A 172 23.21 11.54 -4.27
N GLU A 173 24.16 12.45 -4.53
CA GLU A 173 24.49 12.89 -5.89
C GLU A 173 25.35 11.86 -6.63
N LYS A 174 26.25 11.19 -5.89
CA LYS A 174 27.20 10.22 -6.47
C LYS A 174 27.76 9.29 -5.41
N LEU A 175 27.94 8.03 -5.79
CA LEU A 175 28.73 7.05 -5.05
C LEU A 175 30.06 6.79 -5.79
N VAL A 176 31.14 6.66 -5.04
CA VAL A 176 32.41 6.16 -5.52
C VAL A 176 32.59 4.79 -4.90
N ALA A 177 32.48 3.74 -5.73
CA ALA A 177 32.65 2.37 -5.30
C ALA A 177 34.15 2.00 -5.18
N ASP A 178 34.43 1.01 -4.34
CA ASP A 178 35.73 0.31 -4.42
C ASP A 178 35.89 -0.38 -5.80
N GLY A 179 37.07 -0.75 -6.16
CA GLY A 179 37.34 -1.39 -7.48
C GLY A 179 36.64 -2.74 -7.71
N ARG A 180 35.82 -3.23 -6.74
CA ARG A 180 35.00 -4.43 -6.80
C ARG A 180 33.51 -4.14 -6.95
N GLY A 181 33.09 -2.85 -6.85
CA GLY A 181 31.70 -2.42 -7.00
C GLY A 181 30.75 -2.78 -5.85
N LEU A 182 31.26 -3.40 -4.79
CA LEU A 182 30.44 -3.92 -3.70
C LEU A 182 30.36 -2.96 -2.49
N THR A 183 31.34 -2.07 -2.32
CA THR A 183 31.39 -1.16 -1.17
C THR A 183 31.67 0.25 -1.66
N ALA A 184 30.79 1.19 -1.35
CA ALA A 184 31.05 2.60 -1.60
C ALA A 184 32.12 3.10 -0.62
N VAL A 185 33.20 3.72 -1.15
CA VAL A 185 34.25 4.34 -0.31
C VAL A 185 33.95 5.80 -0.03
N GLN A 186 33.04 6.40 -0.78
CA GLN A 186 32.63 7.80 -0.63
C GLN A 186 31.26 8.06 -1.25
N ALA A 187 30.45 8.88 -0.59
CA ALA A 187 29.21 9.42 -1.11
C ALA A 187 29.27 10.96 -1.16
N ALA A 188 29.00 11.55 -2.32
CA ALA A 188 28.70 12.98 -2.41
C ALA A 188 27.21 13.20 -2.13
N VAL A 189 26.89 14.08 -1.20
CA VAL A 189 25.52 14.37 -0.77
C VAL A 189 25.23 15.86 -0.83
N SER A 190 23.96 16.20 -1.10
CA SER A 190 23.45 17.57 -0.99
C SER A 190 22.21 17.60 -0.10
N ILE A 191 22.07 18.70 0.64
CA ILE A 191 20.94 18.97 1.50
C ILE A 191 20.41 20.34 1.13
N ARG A 192 19.13 20.42 0.76
CA ARG A 192 18.47 21.68 0.46
C ARG A 192 17.44 21.99 1.54
N HIS A 193 17.43 23.23 1.99
CA HIS A 193 16.45 23.77 2.93
C HIS A 193 15.63 24.86 2.25
N GLU A 194 14.33 24.79 2.40
CA GLU A 194 13.38 25.88 2.15
C GLU A 194 12.92 26.41 3.52
N ILE A 195 13.20 27.67 3.82
CA ILE A 195 13.04 28.24 5.15
C ILE A 195 12.05 29.38 5.10
N CYS A 196 10.98 29.27 5.85
CA CYS A 196 9.92 30.26 6.00
C CYS A 196 10.25 31.24 7.15
N ASN A 197 9.94 32.52 6.94
CA ASN A 197 9.92 33.55 7.98
C ASN A 197 8.54 34.18 8.03
N GLN A 198 7.73 33.79 8.98
CA GLN A 198 6.37 34.34 9.17
C GLN A 198 6.36 35.64 10.00
N THR A 199 7.53 36.10 10.47
CA THR A 199 7.61 37.35 11.20
C THR A 199 7.48 38.58 10.28
N LYS A 200 7.21 39.75 10.88
CA LYS A 200 7.09 41.04 10.16
C LYS A 200 8.45 41.69 9.84
N GLU A 201 9.55 41.05 10.22
CA GLU A 201 10.91 41.57 10.10
C GLU A 201 11.80 40.58 9.34
N GLN A 202 12.85 41.11 8.71
CA GLN A 202 13.89 40.26 8.15
C GLN A 202 14.61 39.55 9.29
N LYS A 203 14.83 38.24 9.16
CA LYS A 203 15.58 37.43 10.12
C LYS A 203 16.88 36.90 9.51
N THR A 204 17.88 36.77 10.38
CA THR A 204 19.09 35.99 10.07
C THR A 204 18.94 34.63 10.73
N CYS A 205 19.09 33.55 9.97
CA CYS A 205 19.06 32.18 10.45
C CYS A 205 20.37 31.47 10.12
N VAL A 206 20.99 30.85 11.14
CA VAL A 206 22.05 29.86 10.90
C VAL A 206 21.42 28.47 10.88
N VAL A 207 21.45 27.82 9.74
CA VAL A 207 20.99 26.45 9.56
C VAL A 207 22.16 25.52 9.87
N CYS A 208 21.95 24.58 10.77
CA CYS A 208 22.92 23.56 11.12
C CYS A 208 22.29 22.18 10.91
N THR A 209 22.83 21.39 9.98
CA THR A 209 22.37 20.01 9.75
C THR A 209 23.43 19.03 10.21
N LYS A 210 23.03 18.06 11.03
CA LYS A 210 23.86 16.97 11.52
C LYS A 210 23.39 15.65 10.95
N LEU A 211 24.34 14.83 10.50
CA LEU A 211 24.08 13.48 10.02
C LEU A 211 24.76 12.48 10.94
N SER A 212 24.01 11.51 11.42
CA SER A 212 24.51 10.38 12.21
C SER A 212 24.29 9.07 11.48
N ASP A 213 25.23 8.13 11.59
CA ASP A 213 25.15 6.82 10.97
C ASP A 213 24.02 5.96 11.59
N PRO A 214 23.72 4.77 11.04
CA PRO A 214 22.66 3.89 11.59
C PRO A 214 22.87 3.48 13.06
N GLN A 215 24.09 3.62 13.60
CA GLN A 215 24.40 3.37 15.01
C GLN A 215 24.33 4.64 15.89
N GLY A 216 23.96 5.78 15.30
CA GLY A 216 23.84 7.06 15.98
C GLY A 216 25.16 7.83 16.13
N THR A 217 26.25 7.39 15.46
CA THR A 217 27.54 8.09 15.49
C THR A 217 27.51 9.29 14.53
N PRO A 218 27.82 10.51 14.96
CA PRO A 218 27.89 11.68 14.07
C PRO A 218 28.95 11.46 12.98
N VAL A 219 28.58 11.65 11.72
CA VAL A 219 29.46 11.47 10.55
C VAL A 219 29.72 12.76 9.78
N ALA A 220 28.82 13.74 9.88
CA ALA A 220 28.95 15.03 9.23
C ALA A 220 28.10 16.11 9.91
N GLU A 221 28.57 17.36 9.80
CA GLU A 221 27.84 18.56 10.21
C GLU A 221 28.10 19.66 9.18
N TRP A 222 27.03 20.37 8.79
CA TRP A 222 27.06 21.50 7.87
C TRP A 222 26.43 22.71 8.53
N LYS A 223 26.92 23.90 8.21
CA LYS A 223 26.34 25.18 8.68
C LYS A 223 26.33 26.21 7.58
N GLU A 224 25.20 26.89 7.42
CA GLU A 224 24.99 27.94 6.43
C GLU A 224 24.21 29.10 7.09
N GLN A 225 24.57 30.33 6.76
CA GLN A 225 23.86 31.51 7.26
C GLN A 225 23.06 32.15 6.16
N VAL A 226 21.77 32.33 6.38
CA VAL A 226 20.84 32.91 5.41
C VAL A 226 20.10 34.11 5.96
N GLN A 227 19.78 35.06 5.09
CA GLN A 227 18.91 36.21 5.38
C GLN A 227 17.52 35.90 4.79
N ILE A 228 16.50 35.99 5.62
CA ILE A 228 15.13 35.66 5.25
C ILE A 228 14.27 36.90 5.37
N PRO A 229 13.82 37.52 4.25
CA PRO A 229 12.94 38.68 4.33
C PRO A 229 11.62 38.38 5.06
N ALA A 230 11.02 39.41 5.64
CA ALA A 230 9.73 39.29 6.32
C ALA A 230 8.66 38.65 5.42
N GLY A 231 7.93 37.66 5.92
CA GLY A 231 6.84 36.98 5.20
C GLY A 231 7.28 36.18 3.97
N ASN A 232 8.59 35.87 3.84
CA ASN A 232 9.11 35.16 2.66
C ASN A 232 9.69 33.79 3.01
N THR A 233 9.85 32.98 1.96
CA THR A 233 10.59 31.71 1.98
C THR A 233 11.85 31.84 1.14
N VAL A 234 12.98 31.37 1.66
CA VAL A 234 14.26 31.33 0.93
C VAL A 234 14.80 29.92 0.92
N SER A 235 15.65 29.62 -0.08
CA SER A 235 16.32 28.32 -0.18
C SER A 235 17.81 28.47 0.08
N CYS A 236 18.41 27.49 0.77
CA CYS A 236 19.86 27.30 0.81
C CYS A 236 20.22 25.84 0.56
N SER A 237 21.44 25.60 0.09
CA SER A 237 21.94 24.25 -0.21
C SER A 237 23.30 24.05 0.41
N MET A 238 23.49 22.87 1.00
CA MET A 238 24.73 22.40 1.59
C MET A 238 25.22 21.17 0.82
N HIS A 239 26.52 21.06 0.60
CA HIS A 239 27.12 19.92 -0.09
C HIS A 239 28.21 19.32 0.79
N GLY A 240 28.37 18.02 0.69
CA GLY A 240 29.42 17.33 1.44
C GLY A 240 29.73 15.94 0.96
N THR A 241 30.66 15.35 1.65
CA THR A 241 31.16 14.01 1.35
C THR A 241 31.12 13.16 2.60
N ILE A 242 30.51 12.01 2.52
CA ILE A 242 30.51 10.96 3.55
C ILE A 242 31.53 9.90 3.14
N ARG A 243 32.45 9.58 4.03
CA ARG A 243 33.45 8.52 3.83
C ARG A 243 32.92 7.20 4.37
N ASP A 244 33.23 6.11 3.65
CA ASP A 244 32.83 4.76 4.00
C ASP A 244 31.32 4.65 4.35
N PRO A 245 30.41 5.15 3.45
CA PRO A 245 29.00 5.19 3.73
C PRO A 245 28.42 3.79 3.79
N LYS A 246 27.49 3.56 4.73
CA LYS A 246 26.61 2.39 4.73
C LYS A 246 25.48 2.67 3.75
N CYS A 247 25.53 2.02 2.60
CA CYS A 247 24.54 2.24 1.55
C CYS A 247 23.26 1.47 1.84
N TRP A 248 22.14 2.14 1.66
CA TRP A 248 20.83 1.52 1.76
C TRP A 248 20.58 0.55 0.59
N SER A 249 20.08 -0.63 0.89
CA SER A 249 19.57 -1.61 -0.09
C SER A 249 18.47 -2.48 0.53
N PRO A 250 17.73 -3.28 -0.25
CA PRO A 250 16.76 -4.24 0.29
C PRO A 250 17.34 -5.25 1.29
N GLU A 251 18.59 -5.64 1.15
CA GLU A 251 19.30 -6.56 2.04
C GLU A 251 19.91 -5.84 3.25
N HIS A 252 20.27 -4.56 3.09
CA HIS A 252 20.89 -3.71 4.09
C HIS A 252 20.18 -2.36 4.16
N PRO A 253 19.00 -2.28 4.81
CA PRO A 253 18.19 -1.08 4.85
C PRO A 253 18.73 -0.06 5.88
N ASP A 254 19.99 0.31 5.74
CA ASP A 254 20.69 1.23 6.63
C ASP A 254 20.19 2.67 6.47
N LEU A 255 19.70 3.27 7.56
CA LEU A 255 19.17 4.62 7.59
C LEU A 255 20.00 5.53 8.51
N TYR A 256 20.36 6.70 7.99
CA TYR A 256 21.02 7.77 8.72
C TYR A 256 19.98 8.64 9.44
N GLY A 257 20.32 9.09 10.65
CA GLY A 257 19.57 10.13 11.35
C GLY A 257 20.04 11.51 10.90
N MET A 258 19.13 12.32 10.37
CA MET A 258 19.41 13.71 10.00
C MET A 258 18.62 14.65 10.91
N GLU A 259 19.34 15.52 11.63
CA GLU A 259 18.77 16.57 12.50
C GLU A 259 19.11 17.95 11.94
N THR A 260 18.11 18.80 11.84
CA THR A 260 18.26 20.19 11.40
C THR A 260 17.95 21.14 12.56
N TRP A 261 18.91 21.94 12.90
CA TRP A 261 18.83 22.96 13.96
C TRP A 261 18.84 24.35 13.33
N TYR A 262 17.96 25.24 13.82
CA TYR A 262 17.94 26.64 13.44
C TYR A 262 18.39 27.52 14.61
N GLU A 263 19.33 28.43 14.33
CA GLU A 263 19.77 29.48 15.28
C GLU A 263 19.34 30.85 14.70
N THR A 264 18.49 31.57 15.40
CA THR A 264 17.94 32.87 14.99
C THR A 264 17.74 33.79 16.19
N THR A 265 17.00 34.88 16.05
CA THR A 265 16.59 35.75 17.15
C THR A 265 15.07 35.73 17.30
N ASP A 266 14.59 35.69 18.54
CA ASP A 266 13.20 35.91 18.91
C ASP A 266 12.75 37.37 18.68
N GLU A 267 11.52 37.70 19.07
CA GLU A 267 10.93 39.03 18.92
C GLU A 267 11.66 40.08 19.77
N ASP A 268 12.28 39.70 20.90
CA ASP A 268 13.05 40.54 21.80
C ASP A 268 14.51 40.69 21.36
N GLY A 269 14.93 40.11 20.25
CA GLY A 269 16.30 40.12 19.73
C GLY A 269 17.26 39.15 20.43
N LYS A 270 16.77 38.26 21.28
CA LYS A 270 17.57 37.25 21.97
C LYS A 270 17.83 36.07 21.04
N LYS A 271 19.06 35.59 21.02
CA LYS A 271 19.42 34.36 20.26
C LYS A 271 18.70 33.15 20.80
N ILE A 272 18.08 32.42 19.89
CA ILE A 272 17.41 31.12 20.13
C ILE A 272 17.98 30.07 19.21
N SER A 273 18.02 28.81 19.68
CA SER A 273 18.41 27.64 18.91
C SER A 273 17.43 26.52 19.22
N TYR A 274 16.93 25.87 18.21
CA TYR A 274 15.91 24.81 18.34
C TYR A 274 16.04 23.77 17.24
N LEU A 275 15.57 22.55 17.53
CA LEU A 275 15.47 21.45 16.57
C LEU A 275 14.27 21.73 15.66
N ALA A 276 14.57 22.08 14.41
CA ALA A 276 13.59 22.48 13.41
C ALA A 276 13.05 21.30 12.62
N ASP A 277 13.86 20.25 12.41
CA ASP A 277 13.43 19.05 11.68
C ASP A 277 14.27 17.83 12.06
N THR A 278 13.67 16.65 11.95
CA THR A 278 14.33 15.35 12.14
C THR A 278 13.81 14.36 11.09
N GLN A 279 14.73 13.72 10.38
CA GLN A 279 14.38 12.74 9.34
C GLN A 279 15.29 11.50 9.40
N LYS A 280 14.82 10.39 8.82
CA LYS A 280 15.65 9.26 8.45
C LYS A 280 15.89 9.34 6.96
N VAL A 281 17.14 9.20 6.54
CA VAL A 281 17.54 9.25 5.12
C VAL A 281 18.46 8.09 4.78
N GLY A 282 18.45 7.64 3.53
CA GLY A 282 19.33 6.57 3.05
C GLY A 282 20.33 7.08 2.02
N ILE A 283 21.55 6.59 2.09
CA ILE A 283 22.59 6.88 1.09
C ILE A 283 22.51 5.77 0.02
N ARG A 284 22.10 6.13 -1.19
CA ARG A 284 22.02 5.16 -2.30
C ARG A 284 21.98 5.86 -3.65
N VAL A 285 22.31 5.13 -4.72
CA VAL A 285 22.10 5.53 -6.13
C VAL A 285 21.35 4.41 -6.84
N ALA A 286 20.24 4.76 -7.49
CA ALA A 286 19.43 3.84 -8.30
C ALA A 286 19.55 4.27 -9.77
N GLU A 287 19.87 3.33 -10.65
CA GLU A 287 20.13 3.58 -12.07
C GLU A 287 19.35 2.59 -12.93
N PHE A 288 18.71 3.10 -13.98
CA PHE A 288 18.06 2.29 -15.01
C PHE A 288 18.88 2.41 -16.29
N ASP A 289 19.39 1.29 -16.78
CA ASP A 289 20.21 1.20 -17.99
C ASP A 289 19.42 0.49 -19.08
N ALA A 290 19.40 1.04 -20.27
CA ALA A 290 18.59 0.53 -21.37
C ALA A 290 18.98 -0.90 -21.81
N ASP A 291 20.25 -1.28 -21.73
CA ASP A 291 20.77 -2.58 -22.17
C ASP A 291 20.96 -3.59 -21.03
N ARG A 292 21.11 -3.10 -19.78
CA ARG A 292 21.52 -3.93 -18.64
C ARG A 292 20.51 -3.94 -17.50
N GLY A 293 19.39 -3.21 -17.63
CA GLY A 293 18.32 -3.16 -16.64
C GLY A 293 18.62 -2.31 -15.42
N PHE A 294 18.17 -2.72 -14.23
CA PHE A 294 18.25 -1.93 -13.01
C PHE A 294 19.50 -2.22 -12.19
N PHE A 295 20.10 -1.14 -11.65
CA PHE A 295 21.25 -1.18 -10.75
C PHE A 295 20.96 -0.40 -9.48
N LEU A 296 21.30 -0.96 -8.34
CA LEU A 296 21.29 -0.27 -7.05
C LEU A 296 22.72 -0.22 -6.51
N ASN A 297 23.23 0.98 -6.26
CA ASN A 297 24.61 1.20 -5.80
C ASN A 297 25.67 0.57 -6.72
N GLY A 298 25.39 0.51 -8.04
CA GLY A 298 26.26 -0.11 -9.05
C GLY A 298 26.16 -1.64 -9.13
N VAL A 299 25.29 -2.28 -8.33
CA VAL A 299 25.05 -3.74 -8.35
C VAL A 299 23.80 -4.03 -9.18
N PRO A 300 23.87 -4.93 -10.19
CA PRO A 300 22.68 -5.32 -10.96
C PRO A 300 21.69 -6.07 -10.11
N MET A 301 20.41 -5.76 -10.27
CA MET A 301 19.30 -6.34 -9.51
C MET A 301 18.05 -6.43 -10.37
N LYS A 302 17.30 -7.54 -10.28
CA LYS A 302 15.95 -7.61 -10.83
C LYS A 302 14.92 -7.09 -9.81
N ILE A 303 14.07 -6.18 -10.25
CA ILE A 303 12.92 -5.74 -9.48
C ILE A 303 11.89 -6.86 -9.51
N LYS A 304 11.63 -7.49 -8.35
CA LYS A 304 10.65 -8.54 -8.10
C LYS A 304 9.50 -7.92 -7.30
N GLY A 305 8.67 -7.14 -7.99
CA GLY A 305 7.68 -6.28 -7.38
C GLY A 305 6.26 -6.83 -7.43
N VAL A 306 5.40 -6.22 -6.61
CA VAL A 306 3.94 -6.42 -6.62
C VAL A 306 3.22 -5.07 -6.58
N CYS A 307 2.09 -4.98 -7.27
CA CYS A 307 1.14 -3.88 -7.11
C CYS A 307 0.33 -4.06 -5.83
N VAL A 308 0.01 -2.98 -5.13
CA VAL A 308 -0.82 -3.02 -3.91
C VAL A 308 -1.83 -1.88 -3.89
N HIS A 309 -3.05 -2.15 -3.42
CA HIS A 309 -4.06 -1.15 -3.11
C HIS A 309 -4.08 -0.81 -1.61
N HIS A 310 -4.63 0.37 -1.27
CA HIS A 310 -4.65 0.88 0.10
C HIS A 310 -5.97 0.54 0.79
N ASP A 311 -6.21 -0.75 1.01
CA ASP A 311 -7.32 -1.26 1.81
C ASP A 311 -6.91 -2.46 2.67
N ALA A 312 -7.73 -2.82 3.64
CA ALA A 312 -7.53 -3.96 4.53
C ALA A 312 -8.84 -4.69 4.83
N GLY A 313 -9.59 -5.04 3.79
CA GLY A 313 -10.84 -5.80 3.92
C GLY A 313 -11.79 -5.13 4.90
N CYS A 314 -12.10 -5.79 6.01
CA CYS A 314 -13.04 -5.28 7.02
C CYS A 314 -12.67 -3.95 7.69
N LEU A 315 -11.44 -3.46 7.51
CA LEU A 315 -11.01 -2.15 8.00
C LEU A 315 -11.11 -1.06 6.91
N GLY A 316 -11.50 -1.45 5.69
CA GLY A 316 -11.56 -0.53 4.58
C GLY A 316 -10.23 0.16 4.31
N ALA A 317 -10.28 1.45 4.01
CA ALA A 317 -9.10 2.29 3.78
C ALA A 317 -8.47 2.86 5.08
N ALA A 318 -9.02 2.52 6.26
CA ALA A 318 -8.45 2.88 7.55
C ALA A 318 -7.30 1.92 7.95
N VAL A 319 -6.34 1.77 7.05
CA VAL A 319 -5.19 0.85 7.22
C VAL A 319 -4.18 1.44 8.19
N THR A 320 -3.57 0.57 9.02
CA THR A 320 -2.55 0.98 10.00
C THR A 320 -1.17 0.43 9.66
N LYS A 321 -0.14 0.99 10.30
CA LYS A 321 1.26 0.57 10.13
C LYS A 321 1.45 -0.93 10.45
N GLU A 322 0.76 -1.45 11.47
CA GLU A 322 0.86 -2.85 11.89
C GLU A 322 0.34 -3.82 10.82
N ILE A 323 -0.68 -3.43 10.06
CA ILE A 323 -1.20 -4.23 8.94
C ILE A 323 -0.18 -4.27 7.81
N TRP A 324 0.33 -3.11 7.41
CA TRP A 324 1.35 -3.06 6.36
C TRP A 324 2.61 -3.83 6.73
N HIS A 325 3.07 -3.72 7.97
CA HIS A 325 4.25 -4.47 8.42
C HIS A 325 4.07 -5.98 8.23
N ARG A 326 2.95 -6.55 8.66
CA ARG A 326 2.67 -7.98 8.48
C ARG A 326 2.61 -8.38 7.01
N ARG A 327 1.93 -7.59 6.18
CA ARG A 327 1.80 -7.83 4.75
C ARG A 327 3.16 -7.76 4.04
N LEU A 328 3.96 -6.74 4.32
CA LEU A 328 5.32 -6.60 3.78
C LEU A 328 6.24 -7.73 4.24
N ALA A 329 6.18 -8.13 5.52
CA ALA A 329 6.98 -9.26 6.02
C ALA A 329 6.68 -10.56 5.24
N LYS A 330 5.39 -10.82 4.95
CA LYS A 330 5.00 -11.96 4.12
C LYS A 330 5.45 -11.81 2.66
N LEU A 331 5.28 -10.65 2.05
CA LEU A 331 5.77 -10.40 0.69
C LEU A 331 7.29 -10.57 0.59
N LYS A 332 8.05 -10.08 1.57
CA LYS A 332 9.50 -10.31 1.64
C LYS A 332 9.83 -11.80 1.72
N GLY A 333 9.03 -12.56 2.49
CA GLY A 333 9.17 -14.02 2.63
C GLY A 333 8.98 -14.82 1.34
N CYS A 334 8.39 -14.26 0.28
CA CYS A 334 8.32 -14.89 -1.04
C CYS A 334 9.36 -14.37 -2.05
N GLY A 335 10.36 -13.60 -1.59
CA GLY A 335 11.39 -13.02 -2.44
C GLY A 335 10.99 -11.72 -3.13
N CYS A 336 9.86 -11.13 -2.75
CA CYS A 336 9.47 -9.80 -3.21
C CYS A 336 10.41 -8.74 -2.62
N ASN A 337 10.93 -7.85 -3.48
CA ASN A 337 11.83 -6.77 -3.09
C ASN A 337 11.30 -5.37 -3.46
N ALA A 338 10.10 -5.29 -4.06
CA ALA A 338 9.54 -4.02 -4.51
C ALA A 338 8.01 -3.97 -4.39
N ILE A 339 7.46 -2.76 -4.24
CA ILE A 339 6.03 -2.50 -4.37
C ILE A 339 5.74 -1.35 -5.33
N ARG A 340 4.60 -1.42 -6.02
CA ARG A 340 4.00 -0.30 -6.77
C ARG A 340 2.73 0.14 -6.07
N CYS A 341 2.63 1.43 -5.75
CA CYS A 341 1.48 2.04 -5.12
C CYS A 341 0.36 2.28 -6.14
N SER A 342 -0.51 1.28 -6.34
CA SER A 342 -1.58 1.32 -7.36
C SER A 342 -2.80 2.09 -6.85
N HIS A 343 -3.33 3.01 -7.54
CA HIS A 343 -2.83 3.90 -8.58
C HIS A 343 -2.89 5.31 -8.02
N ASN A 344 -2.29 5.48 -6.84
CA ASN A 344 -2.33 6.71 -6.03
C ASN A 344 -1.26 6.67 -4.93
N PRO A 345 -0.86 7.81 -4.36
CA PRO A 345 0.05 7.85 -3.21
C PRO A 345 -0.56 7.15 -1.99
N HIS A 346 0.21 6.34 -1.31
CA HIS A 346 -0.23 5.64 -0.10
C HIS A 346 0.06 6.44 1.18
N MET A 347 -0.24 5.84 2.35
CA MET A 347 0.04 6.45 3.65
C MET A 347 1.56 6.56 3.89
N PRO A 348 2.02 7.63 4.58
CA PRO A 348 3.45 7.84 4.83
C PRO A 348 4.14 6.65 5.51
N GLU A 349 3.45 5.98 6.43
CA GLU A 349 4.01 4.84 7.17
C GLU A 349 4.34 3.64 6.28
N LEU A 350 3.72 3.51 5.10
CA LEU A 350 4.09 2.46 4.16
C LEU A 350 5.51 2.68 3.63
N TYR A 351 5.86 3.92 3.27
CA TYR A 351 7.20 4.26 2.78
C TYR A 351 8.24 4.14 3.88
N GLU A 352 7.92 4.55 5.12
CA GLU A 352 8.78 4.32 6.30
C GLU A 352 9.07 2.82 6.50
N LEU A 353 8.06 1.97 6.34
CA LEU A 353 8.24 0.51 6.41
C LEU A 353 9.07 -0.01 5.24
N CYS A 354 8.85 0.50 4.02
CA CYS A 354 9.68 0.13 2.87
C CYS A 354 11.14 0.52 3.10
N ASP A 355 11.39 1.70 3.68
CA ASP A 355 12.75 2.14 4.05
C ASP A 355 13.41 1.21 5.07
N THR A 356 12.68 0.80 6.11
CA THR A 356 13.23 0.00 7.21
C THR A 356 13.26 -1.49 6.94
N MET A 357 12.32 -2.00 6.14
CA MET A 357 12.23 -3.42 5.78
C MET A 357 12.96 -3.76 4.48
N GLY A 358 13.45 -2.76 3.74
CA GLY A 358 14.18 -2.95 2.50
C GLY A 358 13.28 -3.35 1.33
N PHE A 359 12.39 -2.44 0.91
CA PHE A 359 11.60 -2.55 -0.32
C PHE A 359 11.89 -1.39 -1.25
N LEU A 360 12.05 -1.65 -2.53
CA LEU A 360 12.02 -0.63 -3.57
C LEU A 360 10.57 -0.20 -3.81
N VAL A 361 10.36 1.07 -4.17
CA VAL A 361 9.01 1.60 -4.38
C VAL A 361 8.93 2.33 -5.72
N MET A 362 7.90 2.00 -6.51
CA MET A 362 7.36 2.82 -7.58
C MET A 362 6.14 3.55 -7.03
N ASP A 363 6.28 4.84 -6.78
CA ASP A 363 5.20 5.67 -6.28
C ASP A 363 4.43 6.28 -7.45
N GLU A 364 3.08 6.19 -7.40
CA GLU A 364 2.23 6.52 -8.54
C GLU A 364 1.16 7.55 -8.17
N ALA A 365 0.88 8.48 -9.09
CA ALA A 365 -0.02 9.60 -8.82
C ALA A 365 -1.46 9.35 -9.26
N PHE A 366 -1.71 9.11 -10.55
CA PHE A 366 -3.05 9.21 -11.13
C PHE A 366 -3.45 7.99 -11.96
N ASP A 367 -4.72 7.54 -11.82
CA ASP A 367 -5.32 6.53 -12.69
C ASP A 367 -6.01 7.17 -13.92
N GLU A 368 -6.36 8.43 -13.84
CA GLU A 368 -6.95 9.19 -14.95
C GLU A 368 -6.47 10.63 -14.93
N TRP A 369 -6.50 11.25 -16.14
CA TRP A 369 -6.13 12.64 -16.31
C TRP A 369 -7.38 13.50 -16.60
N GLU A 370 -7.33 14.42 -17.56
CA GLU A 370 -8.40 15.38 -17.87
C GLU A 370 -9.67 14.79 -18.50
N ASN A 371 -9.68 13.50 -18.82
CA ASN A 371 -10.85 12.81 -19.37
C ASN A 371 -11.14 11.53 -18.61
N ALA A 372 -12.42 11.29 -18.36
CA ALA A 372 -12.88 10.17 -17.54
C ALA A 372 -12.63 8.81 -18.20
N LYS A 373 -12.04 7.89 -17.44
CA LYS A 373 -12.05 6.45 -17.76
C LYS A 373 -13.42 5.84 -17.46
N ASN A 374 -13.73 4.72 -18.10
CA ASN A 374 -14.93 3.95 -17.80
C ASN A 374 -14.86 3.33 -16.40
N LYS A 375 -15.93 3.47 -15.60
CA LYS A 375 -16.11 2.77 -14.33
C LYS A 375 -17.40 1.96 -14.39
N TRP A 376 -17.39 0.77 -13.82
CA TRP A 376 -18.53 -0.15 -13.84
C TRP A 376 -19.17 -0.24 -12.47
N SER A 377 -20.50 -0.20 -12.43
CA SER A 377 -21.26 -0.16 -11.17
C SER A 377 -21.96 -1.45 -10.79
N THR A 378 -22.03 -2.43 -11.71
CA THR A 378 -22.78 -3.68 -11.50
C THR A 378 -21.97 -4.96 -11.69
N GLY A 379 -20.74 -4.83 -12.16
CA GLY A 379 -19.77 -5.89 -12.43
C GLY A 379 -18.62 -5.34 -13.25
N HIS A 380 -17.62 -6.14 -13.55
CA HIS A 380 -16.48 -5.73 -14.36
C HIS A 380 -16.87 -5.66 -15.84
N ASN A 381 -16.48 -4.59 -16.54
CA ASN A 381 -16.78 -4.35 -17.97
C ASN A 381 -18.27 -4.41 -18.35
N VAL A 382 -19.17 -4.04 -17.43
CA VAL A 382 -20.62 -4.03 -17.68
C VAL A 382 -21.07 -2.67 -18.19
N TYR A 383 -21.83 -2.65 -19.29
CA TYR A 383 -22.31 -1.44 -19.95
C TYR A 383 -23.76 -1.09 -19.57
N PRO A 384 -24.14 0.20 -19.54
CA PRO A 384 -23.29 1.38 -19.74
C PRO A 384 -22.41 1.67 -18.53
N PRO A 385 -21.15 2.10 -18.75
CA PRO A 385 -20.25 2.50 -17.65
C PRO A 385 -20.65 3.85 -17.05
N LYS A 386 -20.07 4.16 -15.90
CA LYS A 386 -20.10 5.50 -15.28
C LYS A 386 -18.83 6.27 -15.64
N HIS A 387 -18.96 7.60 -15.66
CA HIS A 387 -17.87 8.52 -15.90
C HIS A 387 -17.85 9.53 -14.75
N GLN A 388 -17.29 9.11 -13.62
CA GLN A 388 -17.11 9.88 -12.40
C GLN A 388 -15.65 9.72 -11.95
N GLY A 389 -15.11 10.63 -11.18
CA GLY A 389 -13.76 10.52 -10.68
C GLY A 389 -12.98 11.82 -10.67
N TYR A 390 -11.66 11.70 -10.60
CA TYR A 390 -10.76 12.86 -10.44
C TYR A 390 -10.61 13.72 -11.70
N PHE A 391 -10.98 13.23 -12.86
CA PHE A 391 -10.85 13.96 -14.13
C PHE A 391 -11.49 15.36 -14.11
N GLU A 392 -12.56 15.56 -13.32
CA GLU A 392 -13.23 16.87 -13.19
C GLU A 392 -12.36 17.88 -12.46
N ASP A 393 -11.59 17.45 -11.45
CA ASP A 393 -10.72 18.30 -10.66
C ASP A 393 -9.28 18.34 -11.21
N PHE A 394 -8.89 17.37 -12.05
CA PHE A 394 -7.53 17.24 -12.59
C PHE A 394 -6.99 18.55 -13.24
N PRO A 395 -7.73 19.28 -14.09
CA PRO A 395 -7.20 20.47 -14.74
C PRO A 395 -6.76 21.57 -13.76
N GLU A 396 -7.39 21.68 -12.59
CA GLU A 396 -7.08 22.67 -11.57
C GLU A 396 -6.10 22.16 -10.51
N TRP A 397 -6.13 20.84 -10.21
CA TRP A 397 -5.50 20.31 -8.99
C TRP A 397 -4.29 19.42 -9.25
N HIS A 398 -4.09 18.89 -10.46
CA HIS A 398 -3.01 17.92 -10.76
C HIS A 398 -1.62 18.40 -10.33
N GLU A 399 -1.29 19.68 -10.58
CA GLU A 399 0.02 20.23 -10.19
C GLU A 399 0.19 20.24 -8.67
N LYS A 400 -0.82 20.67 -7.92
CA LYS A 400 -0.78 20.71 -6.45
C LYS A 400 -0.64 19.30 -5.86
N ASP A 401 -1.43 18.36 -6.38
CA ASP A 401 -1.47 16.99 -5.90
C ASP A 401 -0.19 16.23 -6.24
N LEU A 402 0.34 16.38 -7.46
CA LEU A 402 1.59 15.76 -7.87
C LEU A 402 2.79 16.32 -7.09
N ARG A 403 2.84 17.65 -6.88
CA ARG A 403 3.88 18.27 -6.04
C ARG A 403 3.78 17.79 -4.58
N ALA A 404 2.57 17.67 -4.04
CA ALA A 404 2.35 17.19 -2.67
C ALA A 404 2.91 15.76 -2.50
N MET A 405 2.63 14.85 -3.44
CA MET A 405 3.20 13.50 -3.44
C MET A 405 4.72 13.53 -3.46
N VAL A 406 5.32 14.17 -4.47
CA VAL A 406 6.77 14.16 -4.65
C VAL A 406 7.49 14.84 -3.47
N ARG A 407 7.01 15.98 -3.00
CA ARG A 407 7.63 16.71 -1.87
C ARG A 407 7.58 15.91 -0.58
N ARG A 408 6.44 15.25 -0.29
CA ARG A 408 6.28 14.41 0.90
C ARG A 408 7.26 13.24 0.88
N ASP A 409 7.41 12.59 -0.27
CA ASP A 409 8.00 11.25 -0.33
C ASP A 409 9.46 11.22 -0.86
N ARG A 410 9.97 12.33 -1.44
CA ARG A 410 11.29 12.38 -2.09
C ARG A 410 12.51 12.06 -1.20
N ASN A 411 12.38 12.07 0.12
CA ASN A 411 13.47 11.72 1.04
C ASN A 411 13.51 10.21 1.38
N HIS A 412 12.49 9.42 1.01
CA HIS A 412 12.48 7.98 1.21
C HIS A 412 13.49 7.29 0.27
N PRO A 413 14.51 6.59 0.78
CA PRO A 413 15.48 5.88 -0.07
C PRO A 413 14.83 4.71 -0.82
N SER A 414 13.75 4.16 -0.31
CA SER A 414 12.96 3.09 -0.95
C SER A 414 12.39 3.51 -2.32
N ILE A 415 11.99 4.77 -2.49
CA ILE A 415 11.41 5.23 -3.75
C ILE A 415 12.51 5.34 -4.81
N ILE A 416 12.35 4.59 -5.90
CA ILE A 416 13.29 4.55 -7.02
C ILE A 416 12.72 5.11 -8.32
N LEU A 417 11.40 5.30 -8.40
CA LEU A 417 10.70 5.63 -9.63
C LEU A 417 9.41 6.37 -9.32
N TRP A 418 9.13 7.46 -10.04
CA TRP A 418 7.88 8.19 -10.03
C TRP A 418 7.03 7.80 -11.23
N SER A 419 5.78 7.39 -11.01
CA SER A 419 4.82 7.12 -12.08
C SER A 419 3.75 8.21 -12.13
N ILE A 420 3.54 8.76 -13.32
CA ILE A 420 2.63 9.89 -13.55
C ILE A 420 1.26 9.47 -14.07
N GLY A 421 1.03 8.17 -14.30
CA GLY A 421 -0.28 7.70 -14.76
C GLY A 421 -0.34 6.20 -14.97
N ASN A 422 -1.52 5.63 -14.69
CA ASN A 422 -1.85 4.25 -14.95
C ASN A 422 -2.80 4.11 -16.13
N GLU A 423 -2.41 3.36 -17.16
CA GLU A 423 -3.27 3.00 -18.31
C GLU A 423 -4.04 4.17 -18.94
N ILE A 424 -3.43 5.34 -18.95
CA ILE A 424 -4.05 6.54 -19.54
C ILE A 424 -4.22 6.38 -21.05
N ASP A 425 -3.36 5.60 -21.68
CA ASP A 425 -3.35 5.28 -23.10
C ASP A 425 -4.26 4.10 -23.50
N TYR A 426 -5.13 3.62 -22.59
CA TYR A 426 -6.01 2.49 -22.89
C TYR A 426 -6.92 2.83 -24.09
N PRO A 427 -6.96 2.02 -25.16
CA PRO A 427 -7.59 2.38 -26.41
C PRO A 427 -9.11 2.57 -26.27
N ASN A 428 -9.64 3.70 -26.73
CA ASN A 428 -11.04 4.13 -26.61
C ASN A 428 -11.56 4.25 -25.16
N ASP A 429 -10.67 4.46 -24.19
CA ASP A 429 -11.04 4.63 -22.79
C ASP A 429 -10.12 5.66 -22.06
N PRO A 430 -10.35 6.96 -22.24
CA PRO A 430 -11.29 7.58 -23.19
C PRO A 430 -10.67 7.95 -24.54
N TYR A 431 -9.34 7.88 -24.72
CA TYR A 431 -8.63 8.45 -25.87
C TYR A 431 -8.68 7.54 -27.11
N CYS A 432 -8.73 8.15 -28.28
CA CYS A 432 -8.88 7.49 -29.57
C CYS A 432 -7.88 8.02 -30.60
N HIS A 433 -7.56 7.22 -31.63
CA HIS A 433 -6.67 7.62 -32.70
C HIS A 433 -7.10 7.03 -34.05
N PRO A 434 -6.95 7.75 -35.19
CA PRO A 434 -7.32 7.22 -36.52
C PRO A 434 -6.67 5.87 -36.87
N SER A 435 -5.47 5.58 -36.39
CA SER A 435 -4.81 4.27 -36.59
C SER A 435 -5.59 3.08 -36.08
N PHE A 436 -6.61 3.25 -35.22
CA PHE A 436 -7.48 2.17 -34.78
C PHE A 436 -8.37 1.61 -35.92
N LEU A 437 -8.43 2.29 -37.06
CA LEU A 437 -9.07 1.74 -38.27
C LEU A 437 -8.23 0.61 -38.90
N GLU A 438 -6.91 0.66 -38.74
CA GLU A 438 -5.95 -0.32 -39.27
C GLU A 438 -5.43 -1.28 -38.23
N MET A 439 -5.53 -0.92 -36.96
CA MET A 439 -5.11 -1.71 -35.80
C MET A 439 -6.33 -2.29 -35.11
N THR A 440 -6.16 -3.40 -34.45
CA THR A 440 -7.15 -3.85 -33.48
C THR A 440 -7.09 -2.90 -32.27
N GLY A 441 -8.05 -2.02 -32.13
CA GLY A 441 -8.13 -1.08 -31.01
C GLY A 441 -8.27 -1.79 -29.68
N ASN A 442 -9.35 -1.55 -28.93
CA ASN A 442 -9.64 -2.27 -27.71
C ASN A 442 -10.14 -3.70 -27.98
N ASN A 443 -9.42 -4.71 -27.49
CA ASN A 443 -9.76 -6.14 -27.67
C ASN A 443 -10.74 -6.69 -26.63
N ASP A 444 -11.21 -5.88 -25.68
CA ASP A 444 -12.14 -6.31 -24.66
C ASP A 444 -13.49 -6.76 -25.29
N ALA A 445 -13.71 -8.05 -25.31
CA ALA A 445 -14.92 -8.65 -25.90
C ALA A 445 -16.22 -8.24 -25.16
N ASN A 446 -16.13 -7.76 -23.92
CA ASN A 446 -17.28 -7.28 -23.17
C ASN A 446 -17.72 -5.88 -23.60
N LYS A 447 -16.85 -5.12 -24.27
CA LYS A 447 -17.21 -3.82 -24.83
C LYS A 447 -17.96 -3.97 -26.14
N PRO A 448 -18.96 -3.11 -26.41
CA PRO A 448 -19.63 -3.06 -27.73
C PRO A 448 -18.61 -2.87 -28.84
N ALA A 449 -18.84 -3.50 -30.00
CA ALA A 449 -17.91 -3.42 -31.13
C ALA A 449 -17.64 -1.97 -31.58
N ALA A 450 -18.63 -1.07 -31.51
CA ALA A 450 -18.48 0.34 -31.83
C ALA A 450 -17.53 1.08 -30.88
N GLU A 451 -17.39 0.64 -29.62
CA GLU A 451 -16.49 1.23 -28.63
C GLU A 451 -15.07 0.66 -28.70
N ARG A 452 -14.85 -0.36 -29.52
CA ARG A 452 -13.53 -0.97 -29.72
C ARG A 452 -12.80 -0.42 -30.94
N GLN A 453 -13.41 0.50 -31.70
CA GLN A 453 -12.88 1.06 -32.93
C GLN A 453 -12.71 2.58 -32.80
N TYR A 454 -12.09 3.20 -33.82
CA TYR A 454 -11.93 4.65 -33.88
C TYR A 454 -13.29 5.36 -33.84
N ASP A 455 -13.39 6.32 -32.93
CA ASP A 455 -14.52 7.23 -32.80
C ASP A 455 -14.00 8.68 -32.80
N PRO A 456 -14.25 9.49 -33.86
CA PRO A 456 -13.75 10.85 -33.96
C PRO A 456 -14.39 11.81 -32.95
N ALA A 457 -15.43 11.40 -32.23
CA ALA A 457 -16.03 12.21 -31.16
C ALA A 457 -15.27 12.09 -29.83
N LYS A 458 -14.38 11.10 -29.68
CA LYS A 458 -13.55 10.92 -28.49
C LYS A 458 -12.28 11.79 -28.55
N PRO A 459 -11.67 12.10 -27.40
CA PRO A 459 -10.42 12.83 -27.32
C PRO A 459 -9.30 12.17 -28.13
N ASP A 460 -8.51 12.96 -28.85
CA ASP A 460 -7.36 12.47 -29.60
C ASP A 460 -6.24 12.03 -28.67
N MET A 461 -5.71 10.82 -28.88
CA MET A 461 -4.65 10.21 -28.05
C MET A 461 -3.36 11.06 -28.02
N ARG A 462 -3.09 11.88 -29.06
CA ARG A 462 -1.95 12.81 -29.07
C ARG A 462 -2.04 13.89 -28.00
N ARG A 463 -3.22 14.11 -27.41
CA ARG A 463 -3.39 15.00 -26.26
C ARG A 463 -2.62 14.53 -25.01
N LEU A 464 -2.31 13.24 -24.93
CA LEU A 464 -1.52 12.67 -23.82
C LEU A 464 -0.08 13.20 -23.79
N LEU A 465 0.51 13.55 -24.94
CA LEU A 465 1.91 13.97 -25.04
C LEU A 465 2.20 15.24 -24.24
N PRO A 466 1.50 16.37 -24.44
CA PRO A 466 1.76 17.59 -23.67
C PRO A 466 1.42 17.43 -22.18
N ILE A 467 0.47 16.57 -21.80
CA ILE A 467 0.17 16.30 -20.39
C ILE A 467 1.30 15.50 -19.76
N ALA A 468 1.82 14.47 -20.45
CA ALA A 468 2.98 13.70 -19.96
C ALA A 468 4.21 14.59 -19.78
N GLU A 469 4.48 15.50 -20.74
CA GLU A 469 5.57 16.49 -20.64
C GLU A 469 5.40 17.40 -19.41
N GLU A 470 4.19 17.93 -19.21
CA GLU A 470 3.85 18.79 -18.06
C GLU A 470 4.04 18.06 -16.74
N LEU A 471 3.45 16.86 -16.57
CA LEU A 471 3.55 16.08 -15.34
C LEU A 471 5.01 15.66 -15.06
N SER A 472 5.75 15.21 -16.07
CA SER A 472 7.18 14.89 -15.92
C SER A 472 7.98 16.12 -15.50
N SER A 473 7.69 17.31 -16.05
CA SER A 473 8.34 18.56 -15.68
C SER A 473 8.04 18.97 -14.24
N ILE A 474 6.81 18.78 -13.78
CA ILE A 474 6.41 19.00 -12.38
C ILE A 474 7.22 18.10 -11.45
N VAL A 475 7.28 16.78 -11.72
CA VAL A 475 8.08 15.85 -10.92
C VAL A 475 9.55 16.29 -10.88
N LYS A 476 10.16 16.54 -12.04
CA LYS A 476 11.58 16.91 -12.15
C LYS A 476 11.90 18.28 -11.55
N SER A 477 10.91 19.16 -11.38
CA SER A 477 11.09 20.41 -10.65
C SER A 477 11.24 20.21 -9.15
N GLU A 478 10.67 19.13 -8.59
CA GLU A 478 10.74 18.78 -7.17
C GLU A 478 11.82 17.73 -6.87
N ASP A 479 12.02 16.76 -7.76
CA ASP A 479 13.05 15.72 -7.62
C ASP A 479 13.70 15.36 -8.95
N LYS A 480 14.98 15.68 -9.09
CA LYS A 480 15.81 15.33 -10.25
C LYS A 480 16.59 14.03 -10.07
N SER A 481 16.55 13.44 -8.88
CA SER A 481 17.38 12.29 -8.53
C SER A 481 16.76 10.95 -8.94
N ARG A 482 15.47 10.95 -9.32
CA ARG A 482 14.72 9.75 -9.71
C ARG A 482 14.11 9.90 -11.08
N PRO A 483 14.05 8.82 -11.87
CA PRO A 483 13.40 8.80 -13.16
C PRO A 483 11.87 8.87 -13.04
N VAL A 484 11.24 9.25 -14.15
CA VAL A 484 9.78 9.31 -14.34
C VAL A 484 9.36 8.22 -15.30
N THR A 485 8.26 7.54 -14.99
CA THR A 485 7.60 6.54 -15.82
C THR A 485 6.10 6.79 -15.92
N MET A 486 5.44 5.99 -16.75
CA MET A 486 4.00 5.83 -16.83
C MET A 486 3.69 4.35 -17.10
N ALA A 487 2.63 3.82 -16.55
CA ALA A 487 2.18 2.44 -16.76
C ALA A 487 1.32 2.36 -18.01
N LEU A 488 1.93 1.99 -19.16
CA LEU A 488 1.32 1.99 -20.48
C LEU A 488 0.55 0.70 -20.77
N ALA A 489 -0.73 0.83 -21.12
CA ALA A 489 -1.59 -0.29 -21.51
C ALA A 489 -1.58 -0.57 -23.02
N TYR A 490 -1.23 0.42 -23.86
CA TYR A 490 -1.25 0.30 -25.31
C TYR A 490 0.01 0.90 -25.96
N PRO A 491 1.22 0.41 -25.55
CA PRO A 491 2.50 0.93 -26.06
C PRO A 491 2.67 0.76 -27.58
N GLU A 492 2.05 -0.25 -28.20
CA GLU A 492 2.07 -0.47 -29.64
C GLU A 492 1.61 0.73 -30.46
N LEU A 493 0.93 1.67 -29.86
CA LEU A 493 0.58 2.95 -30.47
C LEU A 493 1.16 4.14 -29.70
N SER A 494 0.99 4.23 -28.39
CA SER A 494 1.41 5.40 -27.59
C SER A 494 2.92 5.64 -27.69
N ALA A 495 3.75 4.59 -27.70
CA ALA A 495 5.18 4.72 -27.93
C ALA A 495 5.51 5.31 -29.31
N LYS A 496 4.81 4.87 -30.36
CA LYS A 496 4.98 5.39 -31.73
C LYS A 496 4.49 6.82 -31.91
N LEU A 497 3.55 7.26 -31.08
CA LEU A 497 3.07 8.65 -31.06
C LEU A 497 4.06 9.59 -30.33
N GLY A 498 5.05 9.06 -29.60
CA GLY A 498 6.11 9.81 -28.95
C GLY A 498 5.99 9.93 -27.44
N ILE A 499 5.12 9.18 -26.76
CA ILE A 499 4.95 9.26 -25.30
C ILE A 499 6.26 8.97 -24.54
N LEU A 500 7.10 8.06 -25.05
CA LEU A 500 8.39 7.70 -24.45
C LEU A 500 9.41 8.85 -24.46
N GLU A 501 9.23 9.90 -25.30
CA GLU A 501 10.10 11.08 -25.29
C GLU A 501 9.95 11.92 -24.02
N HIS A 502 8.85 11.72 -23.28
CA HIS A 502 8.50 12.43 -22.05
C HIS A 502 8.75 11.60 -20.79
N LEU A 503 9.25 10.36 -20.94
CA LEU A 503 9.53 9.40 -19.85
C LEU A 503 11.00 9.04 -19.81
N ASP A 504 11.52 8.71 -18.62
CA ASP A 504 12.88 8.21 -18.44
C ASP A 504 12.92 6.68 -18.47
N VAL A 505 11.82 6.01 -18.15
CA VAL A 505 11.66 4.56 -18.14
C VAL A 505 10.31 4.20 -18.75
N ALA A 506 10.27 3.23 -19.65
CA ALA A 506 9.04 2.69 -20.22
C ALA A 506 8.45 1.62 -19.30
N GLY A 507 7.33 1.91 -18.68
CA GLY A 507 6.54 0.95 -17.89
C GLY A 507 5.44 0.35 -18.75
N TYR A 508 5.39 -0.99 -18.87
CA TYR A 508 4.40 -1.69 -19.68
C TYR A 508 3.48 -2.57 -18.84
N ASN A 509 2.15 -2.47 -19.08
CA ASN A 509 1.13 -3.28 -18.45
C ASN A 509 0.73 -4.43 -19.37
N TYR A 510 1.08 -5.70 -19.01
CA TYR A 510 0.73 -6.93 -19.75
C TYR A 510 1.16 -6.92 -21.23
N LYS A 511 2.36 -6.41 -21.51
CA LYS A 511 2.86 -6.20 -22.88
C LYS A 511 4.24 -6.80 -23.10
N GLU A 512 4.53 -7.91 -22.45
CA GLU A 512 5.83 -8.60 -22.51
C GLU A 512 6.24 -8.95 -23.93
N GLN A 513 5.27 -9.23 -24.80
CA GLN A 513 5.50 -9.58 -26.21
C GLN A 513 6.10 -8.44 -27.07
N TYR A 514 6.08 -7.21 -26.56
CA TYR A 514 6.66 -6.05 -27.25
C TYR A 514 8.07 -5.69 -26.77
N TYR A 515 8.57 -6.26 -25.68
CA TYR A 515 9.84 -5.88 -25.08
C TYR A 515 11.00 -5.93 -26.10
N GLU A 516 11.16 -7.03 -26.84
CA GLU A 516 12.27 -7.19 -27.80
C GLU A 516 12.15 -6.21 -28.98
N ALA A 517 10.96 -6.00 -29.52
CA ALA A 517 10.73 -5.12 -30.66
C ALA A 517 10.96 -3.65 -30.25
N ASP A 518 10.39 -3.24 -29.12
CA ASP A 518 10.46 -1.85 -28.69
C ASP A 518 11.84 -1.50 -28.12
N HIS A 519 12.55 -2.43 -27.47
CA HIS A 519 13.95 -2.22 -27.10
C HIS A 519 14.84 -1.96 -28.31
N ARG A 520 14.60 -2.66 -29.44
CA ARG A 520 15.32 -2.39 -30.71
C ARG A 520 14.94 -1.05 -31.33
N ASP A 521 13.64 -0.66 -31.26
CA ASP A 521 13.13 0.56 -31.85
C ASP A 521 13.43 1.81 -30.98
N PHE A 522 13.58 1.63 -29.66
CA PHE A 522 13.90 2.67 -28.66
C PHE A 522 15.11 2.29 -27.80
N PRO A 523 16.32 2.10 -28.37
CA PRO A 523 17.45 1.50 -27.68
C PRO A 523 18.03 2.33 -26.53
N GLN A 524 17.60 3.56 -26.34
CA GLN A 524 18.05 4.44 -25.26
C GLN A 524 17.11 4.42 -24.04
N ILE A 525 15.94 3.77 -24.14
CA ILE A 525 14.93 3.78 -23.08
C ILE A 525 15.01 2.47 -22.27
N PRO A 526 15.20 2.52 -20.94
CA PRO A 526 15.05 1.36 -20.07
C PRO A 526 13.61 0.88 -20.01
N PHE A 527 13.42 -0.44 -19.90
CA PHE A 527 12.10 -1.06 -19.84
C PHE A 527 11.84 -1.78 -18.51
N LEU A 528 10.59 -1.77 -18.08
CA LEU A 528 10.11 -2.58 -16.97
C LEU A 528 8.63 -2.96 -17.15
N GLY A 529 8.22 -4.10 -16.58
CA GLY A 529 6.82 -4.47 -16.45
C GLY A 529 6.19 -3.73 -15.27
N SER A 530 5.48 -2.62 -15.54
CA SER A 530 4.77 -1.87 -14.50
C SER A 530 3.57 -2.62 -13.96
N GLU A 531 3.00 -3.55 -14.76
CA GLU A 531 1.92 -4.45 -14.36
C GLU A 531 1.98 -5.74 -15.17
N ASN A 532 2.20 -6.87 -14.52
CA ASN A 532 2.34 -8.17 -15.16
C ASN A 532 1.39 -9.20 -14.55
N GLY A 533 0.96 -10.17 -15.39
CA GLY A 533 0.22 -11.33 -14.94
C GLY A 533 1.07 -12.31 -14.12
N HIS A 534 0.39 -13.32 -13.54
CA HIS A 534 1.05 -14.33 -12.71
C HIS A 534 1.67 -15.47 -13.53
N SER A 535 1.56 -15.49 -14.86
CA SER A 535 2.05 -16.59 -15.67
C SER A 535 3.58 -16.76 -15.58
N TYR A 536 4.06 -17.97 -15.88
CA TYR A 536 5.50 -18.23 -15.91
C TYR A 536 6.16 -17.47 -17.05
N GLU A 537 5.49 -17.41 -18.21
CA GLU A 537 5.99 -16.71 -19.40
C GLU A 537 6.21 -15.21 -19.14
N ALA A 538 5.30 -14.56 -18.40
CA ALA A 538 5.46 -13.16 -18.02
C ALA A 538 6.70 -12.95 -17.13
N TRP A 539 7.01 -13.89 -16.23
CA TRP A 539 8.22 -13.87 -15.43
C TRP A 539 9.46 -14.20 -16.26
N ASP A 540 9.38 -15.20 -17.13
CA ASP A 540 10.50 -15.61 -17.97
C ASP A 540 10.92 -14.49 -18.92
N ALA A 541 9.99 -13.74 -19.48
CA ALA A 541 10.26 -12.56 -20.30
C ALA A 541 11.09 -11.49 -19.54
N VAL A 542 10.97 -11.41 -18.23
CA VAL A 542 11.77 -10.50 -17.38
C VAL A 542 13.09 -11.14 -16.97
N LYS A 543 13.06 -12.40 -16.54
CA LYS A 543 14.23 -13.11 -16.01
C LYS A 543 15.29 -13.35 -17.07
N SER A 544 14.86 -13.72 -18.28
CA SER A 544 15.74 -14.14 -19.38
C SER A 544 16.30 -12.97 -20.19
N ASN A 545 15.86 -11.71 -19.92
CA ASN A 545 16.29 -10.52 -20.63
C ASN A 545 16.95 -9.51 -19.69
N ASP A 546 18.27 -9.35 -19.78
CA ASP A 546 19.02 -8.46 -18.89
C ASP A 546 18.53 -7.02 -18.95
N TYR A 547 18.15 -6.53 -20.14
CA TYR A 547 17.66 -5.16 -20.37
C TYR A 547 16.30 -4.86 -19.73
N ILE A 548 15.53 -5.85 -19.30
CA ILE A 548 14.29 -5.62 -18.54
C ILE A 548 14.60 -5.45 -17.06
N SER A 549 14.33 -4.27 -16.52
CA SER A 549 14.67 -3.90 -15.14
C SER A 549 13.95 -4.77 -14.09
N GLY A 550 12.75 -5.22 -14.39
CA GLY A 550 11.95 -6.05 -13.48
C GLY A 550 10.47 -6.07 -13.84
N GLN A 551 9.65 -6.48 -12.87
CA GLN A 551 8.19 -6.51 -13.01
C GLN A 551 7.51 -6.13 -11.70
N PHE A 552 6.24 -5.69 -11.81
CA PHE A 552 5.29 -5.59 -10.71
C PHE A 552 4.07 -6.46 -11.02
N LEU A 553 3.80 -7.46 -10.19
CA LEU A 553 2.66 -8.37 -10.37
C LEU A 553 1.34 -7.69 -10.02
N TRP A 554 0.32 -7.96 -10.79
CA TRP A 554 -1.06 -7.68 -10.43
C TRP A 554 -1.71 -8.88 -9.77
N THR A 555 -1.84 -8.93 -8.42
CA THR A 555 -1.36 -8.03 -7.37
C THR A 555 -0.64 -8.80 -6.26
N GLY A 556 -0.07 -8.07 -5.29
CA GLY A 556 0.49 -8.68 -4.07
C GLY A 556 -0.59 -9.17 -3.10
N ILE A 557 -1.70 -8.45 -3.00
CA ILE A 557 -2.75 -8.67 -2.00
C ILE A 557 -4.10 -8.56 -2.69
N ASP A 558 -5.06 -9.43 -2.38
CA ASP A 558 -6.45 -9.24 -2.76
C ASP A 558 -6.97 -7.91 -2.22
N TYR A 559 -7.84 -7.25 -2.94
CA TYR A 559 -8.35 -5.93 -2.60
C TYR A 559 -9.85 -5.80 -2.86
N LEU A 560 -10.48 -4.87 -2.16
CA LEU A 560 -11.89 -4.54 -2.34
C LEU A 560 -12.10 -3.74 -3.66
N GLY A 561 -13.25 -3.91 -4.25
CA GLY A 561 -13.57 -3.26 -5.54
C GLY A 561 -13.08 -4.03 -6.75
N GLU A 562 -13.23 -3.45 -7.94
CA GLU A 562 -13.01 -4.11 -9.23
C GLU A 562 -13.70 -5.48 -9.34
N ALA A 563 -14.86 -5.57 -8.74
CA ALA A 563 -15.59 -6.81 -8.56
C ALA A 563 -16.26 -7.28 -9.85
N HIS A 564 -16.14 -8.59 -10.14
CA HIS A 564 -16.72 -9.21 -11.34
C HIS A 564 -18.23 -9.37 -11.29
N GLY A 565 -18.84 -9.18 -10.13
CA GLY A 565 -20.29 -9.24 -9.95
C GLY A 565 -20.70 -9.79 -8.59
N TRP A 566 -21.85 -9.36 -8.11
CA TRP A 566 -22.40 -9.76 -6.81
C TRP A 566 -22.51 -11.31 -6.68
N PRO A 567 -22.14 -11.91 -5.53
CA PRO A 567 -21.75 -11.29 -4.27
C PRO A 567 -20.26 -10.98 -4.14
N ILE A 568 -19.47 -11.27 -5.16
CA ILE A 568 -18.02 -10.99 -5.13
C ILE A 568 -17.82 -9.49 -5.06
N HIS A 569 -17.16 -9.02 -3.99
CA HIS A 569 -17.01 -7.60 -3.68
C HIS A 569 -15.58 -7.07 -3.79
N GLY A 570 -14.66 -7.88 -4.35
CA GLY A 570 -13.28 -7.51 -4.57
C GLY A 570 -12.60 -8.33 -5.66
N SER A 571 -11.33 -8.05 -5.88
CA SER A 571 -10.46 -8.76 -6.82
C SER A 571 -9.57 -9.78 -6.10
N GLY A 572 -9.65 -11.04 -6.54
CA GLY A 572 -8.84 -12.16 -6.05
C GLY A 572 -7.49 -12.31 -6.74
N ALA A 573 -6.94 -11.23 -7.32
CA ALA A 573 -5.69 -11.26 -8.06
C ALA A 573 -4.43 -11.41 -7.18
N GLY A 574 -4.52 -11.17 -5.87
CA GLY A 574 -3.41 -11.21 -4.93
C GLY A 574 -2.75 -12.58 -4.75
N ILE A 575 -1.48 -12.55 -4.34
CA ILE A 575 -0.78 -13.73 -3.80
C ILE A 575 -1.08 -13.93 -2.30
N LEU A 576 -1.46 -12.86 -1.61
CA LEU A 576 -2.09 -12.88 -0.27
C LEU A 576 -3.58 -12.58 -0.44
N ASP A 577 -4.43 -13.09 0.46
CA ASP A 577 -5.84 -12.68 0.53
C ASP A 577 -6.03 -11.36 1.30
N CYS A 578 -7.27 -10.84 1.40
CA CYS A 578 -7.58 -9.59 2.12
C CYS A 578 -7.21 -9.64 3.61
N ALA A 579 -7.28 -10.84 4.23
CA ALA A 579 -6.84 -11.06 5.61
C ALA A 579 -5.29 -11.15 5.75
N GLY A 580 -4.57 -11.15 4.62
CA GLY A 580 -3.12 -11.30 4.55
C GLY A 580 -2.64 -12.74 4.80
N PHE A 581 -3.45 -13.75 4.51
CA PHE A 581 -3.01 -15.14 4.46
C PHE A 581 -2.47 -15.49 3.08
N GLU A 582 -1.46 -16.37 3.06
CA GLU A 582 -0.83 -16.86 1.84
C GLU A 582 -1.79 -17.76 1.06
N LYS A 583 -1.90 -17.52 -0.25
CA LYS A 583 -2.59 -18.37 -1.23
C LYS A 583 -1.59 -19.34 -1.88
N ALA A 584 -2.05 -20.37 -2.53
CA ALA A 584 -1.16 -21.33 -3.23
C ALA A 584 -0.20 -20.64 -4.22
N ARG A 585 -0.68 -19.57 -4.91
CA ARG A 585 0.14 -18.78 -5.84
C ARG A 585 1.26 -17.97 -5.15
N TYR A 586 1.18 -17.71 -3.85
CA TYR A 586 2.29 -17.14 -3.07
C TYR A 586 3.49 -18.08 -3.09
N PHE A 587 3.28 -19.36 -2.82
CA PHE A 587 4.33 -20.39 -2.79
C PHE A 587 4.88 -20.68 -4.18
N ARG A 588 4.03 -20.63 -5.22
CA ARG A 588 4.49 -20.65 -6.61
C ARG A 588 5.43 -19.47 -6.88
N ARG A 589 5.05 -18.26 -6.47
CA ARG A 589 5.91 -17.09 -6.66
C ARG A 589 7.20 -17.19 -5.86
N LYS A 590 7.12 -17.73 -4.65
CA LYS A 590 8.28 -18.01 -3.81
C LYS A 590 9.27 -18.96 -4.49
N SER A 591 8.82 -20.03 -5.11
CA SER A 591 9.70 -20.96 -5.84
C SER A 591 10.35 -20.34 -7.09
N LEU A 592 9.78 -19.27 -7.65
CA LEU A 592 10.33 -18.56 -8.81
C LEU A 592 11.28 -17.41 -8.43
N TRP A 593 11.09 -16.79 -7.24
CA TRP A 593 11.81 -15.59 -6.84
C TRP A 593 12.89 -15.80 -5.79
N CYS A 594 12.79 -16.85 -4.95
CA CYS A 594 13.80 -17.19 -3.96
C CYS A 594 14.88 -18.09 -4.56
N GLU A 595 16.12 -17.91 -4.12
CA GLU A 595 17.26 -18.77 -4.46
C GLU A 595 17.36 -19.95 -3.49
N GLU A 596 16.94 -19.76 -2.23
CA GLU A 596 16.89 -20.81 -1.23
C GLU A 596 15.97 -21.95 -1.67
N PRO A 597 16.31 -23.21 -1.36
CA PRO A 597 15.45 -24.36 -1.67
C PRO A 597 14.03 -24.18 -1.19
N GLN A 598 13.06 -24.48 -2.05
CA GLN A 598 11.64 -24.34 -1.76
C GLN A 598 10.88 -25.57 -2.24
N LEU A 599 9.96 -26.04 -1.42
CA LEU A 599 8.96 -27.03 -1.79
C LEU A 599 7.66 -26.68 -1.07
N TYR A 600 6.56 -26.58 -1.79
CA TYR A 600 5.21 -26.42 -1.25
C TYR A 600 4.29 -27.47 -1.86
N LEU A 601 3.42 -28.03 -1.05
CA LEU A 601 2.50 -29.12 -1.42
C LEU A 601 1.05 -28.69 -1.25
N ALA A 602 0.27 -28.75 -2.33
CA ALA A 602 -1.16 -28.48 -2.32
C ALA A 602 -1.90 -29.44 -3.24
N THR A 603 -3.22 -29.53 -3.08
CA THR A 603 -4.04 -30.44 -3.88
C THR A 603 -5.33 -29.78 -4.32
N ARG A 604 -5.95 -30.37 -5.34
CA ARG A 604 -7.32 -30.09 -5.77
C ARG A 604 -7.97 -31.31 -6.39
N LEU A 605 -9.29 -31.34 -6.43
CA LEU A 605 -10.00 -32.35 -7.22
C LEU A 605 -9.59 -32.23 -8.70
N TRP A 606 -9.48 -33.38 -9.34
CA TRP A 606 -9.24 -33.43 -10.79
C TRP A 606 -10.44 -32.82 -11.55
N SER A 607 -10.14 -32.00 -12.54
CA SER A 607 -11.12 -31.49 -13.51
C SER A 607 -10.50 -31.50 -14.89
N GLU A 608 -11.33 -31.53 -15.94
CA GLU A 608 -10.87 -31.44 -17.33
C GLU A 608 -10.26 -30.07 -17.66
N GLU A 609 -10.63 -29.05 -16.88
CA GLU A 609 -10.02 -27.72 -16.97
C GLU A 609 -8.63 -27.78 -16.40
N SER A 610 -7.63 -27.73 -17.27
CA SER A 610 -6.20 -27.65 -16.91
C SER A 610 -5.77 -26.26 -16.46
N ALA A 611 -6.70 -25.38 -16.15
CA ALA A 611 -6.42 -23.99 -15.89
C ALA A 611 -5.47 -23.81 -14.70
N GLU A 612 -4.37 -23.13 -14.96
CA GLU A 612 -3.37 -22.59 -14.03
C GLU A 612 -4.00 -21.83 -12.85
N TRP A 613 -5.23 -21.39 -13.03
CA TRP A 613 -6.01 -20.52 -12.12
C TRP A 613 -6.92 -21.26 -11.15
N ILE A 614 -7.08 -22.60 -11.24
CA ILE A 614 -7.92 -23.31 -10.28
C ILE A 614 -7.21 -23.34 -8.92
N PRO A 615 -7.86 -22.80 -7.86
CA PRO A 615 -7.25 -22.78 -6.53
C PRO A 615 -6.87 -24.18 -6.04
N CYS A 616 -5.68 -24.30 -5.47
CA CYS A 616 -5.22 -25.48 -4.74
C CYS A 616 -5.19 -25.15 -3.25
N GLN A 617 -5.35 -26.17 -2.40
CA GLN A 617 -5.37 -26.04 -0.94
C GLN A 617 -4.45 -27.07 -0.28
N GLU A 618 -3.99 -26.78 0.91
CA GLU A 618 -3.28 -27.74 1.78
C GLU A 618 -4.27 -28.77 2.36
N ASN A 619 -4.92 -29.53 1.47
CA ASN A 619 -6.00 -30.47 1.79
C ASN A 619 -5.65 -31.88 1.37
N TRP A 620 -5.85 -32.87 2.26
CA TRP A 620 -5.78 -34.30 1.90
C TRP A 620 -7.03 -35.04 2.41
N ASN A 621 -8.20 -34.40 2.31
CA ASN A 621 -9.51 -34.96 2.67
C ASN A 621 -10.42 -35.00 1.47
N TYR A 622 -10.49 -36.18 0.81
CA TYR A 622 -11.33 -36.46 -0.34
C TYR A 622 -12.09 -37.77 -0.14
N LYS A 623 -12.76 -38.28 -1.11
CA LYS A 623 -13.45 -39.57 -1.04
C LYS A 623 -12.61 -40.68 -1.69
N ALA A 624 -12.76 -41.90 -1.17
CA ALA A 624 -12.06 -43.03 -1.71
C ALA A 624 -12.29 -43.21 -3.20
N GLY A 625 -11.21 -43.29 -3.99
CA GLY A 625 -11.24 -43.45 -5.44
C GLY A 625 -11.41 -42.13 -6.23
N GLU A 626 -11.56 -40.98 -5.59
CA GLU A 626 -11.51 -39.69 -6.30
C GLU A 626 -10.11 -39.44 -6.85
N LYS A 627 -10.08 -38.92 -8.10
CA LYS A 627 -8.85 -38.50 -8.75
C LYS A 627 -8.49 -37.09 -8.27
N VAL A 628 -7.26 -36.92 -7.81
CA VAL A 628 -6.75 -35.66 -7.22
C VAL A 628 -5.53 -35.24 -8.01
N ILE A 629 -5.43 -33.93 -8.24
CA ILE A 629 -4.22 -33.30 -8.74
C ILE A 629 -3.40 -32.84 -7.54
N VAL A 630 -2.16 -33.30 -7.46
CA VAL A 630 -1.14 -32.87 -6.51
C VAL A 630 -0.28 -31.83 -7.22
N MET A 631 -0.20 -30.64 -6.64
CA MET A 631 0.60 -29.50 -7.10
C MET A 631 1.79 -29.33 -6.17
N CYS A 632 3.00 -29.34 -6.70
CA CYS A 632 4.19 -28.98 -5.97
C CYS A 632 4.84 -27.75 -6.62
N TYR A 633 5.06 -26.70 -5.81
CA TYR A 633 5.81 -25.52 -6.23
C TYR A 633 7.21 -25.59 -5.61
N SER A 634 8.21 -25.80 -6.47
CA SER A 634 9.59 -26.04 -6.05
C SER A 634 10.56 -25.42 -7.04
N ASN A 635 11.70 -24.94 -6.56
CA ASN A 635 12.85 -24.55 -7.36
C ASN A 635 13.94 -25.64 -7.44
N LEU A 636 13.68 -26.82 -6.86
CA LEU A 636 14.57 -27.98 -6.91
C LEU A 636 14.40 -28.69 -8.26
N PRO A 637 15.47 -29.33 -8.80
CA PRO A 637 15.47 -29.92 -10.15
C PRO A 637 14.59 -31.15 -10.29
N GLU A 638 14.23 -31.83 -9.21
CA GLU A 638 13.41 -33.03 -9.20
C GLU A 638 12.45 -33.06 -8.02
N THR A 639 11.22 -33.53 -8.23
CA THR A 639 10.21 -33.71 -7.20
C THR A 639 9.54 -35.08 -7.33
N ALA A 640 9.34 -35.78 -6.20
CA ALA A 640 8.57 -37.02 -6.14
C ALA A 640 7.47 -36.93 -5.08
N VAL A 641 6.35 -37.58 -5.33
CA VAL A 641 5.21 -37.65 -4.40
C VAL A 641 4.97 -39.10 -3.96
N PHE A 642 4.60 -39.27 -2.69
CA PHE A 642 4.36 -40.55 -2.05
C PHE A 642 3.01 -40.53 -1.34
N ILE A 643 2.27 -41.64 -1.44
CA ILE A 643 1.04 -41.88 -0.68
C ILE A 643 1.29 -43.07 0.26
N ASN A 644 1.17 -42.82 1.56
CA ASN A 644 1.43 -43.83 2.60
C ASN A 644 2.79 -44.50 2.44
N GLY A 645 3.84 -43.75 2.07
CA GLY A 645 5.21 -44.23 1.87
C GLY A 645 5.47 -44.92 0.53
N LYS A 646 4.46 -45.10 -0.33
CA LYS A 646 4.62 -45.64 -1.68
C LYS A 646 4.71 -44.51 -2.69
N GLU A 647 5.73 -44.55 -3.54
CA GLU A 647 5.91 -43.58 -4.62
C GLU A 647 4.69 -43.61 -5.57
N ALA A 648 4.06 -42.44 -5.75
CA ALA A 648 2.90 -42.24 -6.59
C ALA A 648 3.24 -41.47 -7.88
N GLY A 649 4.38 -40.80 -7.92
CA GLY A 649 4.88 -40.09 -9.09
C GLY A 649 6.22 -39.40 -8.85
N ARG A 650 6.97 -39.19 -9.91
CA ARG A 650 8.28 -38.51 -9.92
C ARG A 650 8.46 -37.74 -11.21
N GLN A 651 9.02 -36.56 -11.11
CA GLN A 651 9.23 -35.67 -12.27
C GLN A 651 10.56 -34.92 -12.13
N ILE A 652 11.33 -34.88 -13.24
CA ILE A 652 12.55 -34.09 -13.37
C ILE A 652 12.21 -32.84 -14.18
N GLY A 653 12.53 -31.67 -13.65
CA GLY A 653 12.11 -30.39 -14.20
C GLY A 653 10.62 -30.11 -14.01
N TYR A 654 10.26 -28.84 -13.74
CA TYR A 654 8.85 -28.42 -13.68
C TYR A 654 8.25 -28.29 -15.09
N ASN A 655 6.91 -28.24 -15.17
CA ASN A 655 6.16 -28.01 -16.40
C ASN A 655 6.36 -26.56 -16.91
N ASP A 656 5.93 -26.29 -18.13
CA ASP A 656 6.01 -24.97 -18.76
C ASP A 656 5.36 -23.85 -17.91
N ASP A 657 4.49 -24.20 -16.98
CA ASP A 657 3.85 -23.28 -16.04
C ASP A 657 4.64 -23.06 -14.72
N GLY A 658 5.85 -23.62 -14.61
CA GLY A 658 6.70 -23.47 -13.42
C GLY A 658 6.25 -24.28 -12.20
N ALA A 659 5.51 -25.36 -12.40
CA ALA A 659 5.01 -26.24 -11.32
C ALA A 659 5.23 -27.72 -11.63
N TYR A 660 5.35 -28.55 -10.60
CA TYR A 660 5.28 -30.00 -10.71
C TYR A 660 3.84 -30.46 -10.49
N ARG A 661 3.34 -31.39 -11.31
CA ARG A 661 1.94 -31.81 -11.30
C ARG A 661 1.80 -33.31 -11.41
N PHE A 662 1.07 -33.93 -10.45
CA PHE A 662 0.84 -35.35 -10.42
C PHE A 662 -0.65 -35.65 -10.32
N GLU A 663 -1.12 -36.63 -11.09
CA GLU A 663 -2.50 -37.14 -11.01
C GLU A 663 -2.48 -38.45 -10.21
N VAL A 664 -3.18 -38.48 -9.11
CA VAL A 664 -3.22 -39.60 -8.19
C VAL A 664 -4.65 -40.00 -7.82
N LEU A 665 -4.86 -41.25 -7.43
CA LEU A 665 -6.09 -41.68 -6.77
C LEU A 665 -5.93 -41.43 -5.25
N TRP A 666 -6.92 -40.80 -4.66
CA TRP A 666 -6.87 -40.52 -3.23
C TRP A 666 -6.98 -41.78 -2.37
N GLU A 667 -6.12 -41.88 -1.38
CA GLU A 667 -6.15 -42.85 -0.28
C GLU A 667 -5.98 -42.11 1.04
N ALA A 668 -6.75 -42.48 2.08
CA ALA A 668 -6.59 -41.89 3.39
C ALA A 668 -5.19 -42.15 3.99
N GLY A 669 -4.64 -41.19 4.71
CA GLY A 669 -3.32 -41.27 5.32
C GLY A 669 -2.44 -40.07 5.03
N ILE A 670 -1.24 -40.29 4.55
CA ILE A 670 -0.20 -39.28 4.36
C ILE A 670 0.09 -39.12 2.87
N LEU A 671 -0.04 -37.90 2.36
CA LEU A 671 0.57 -37.46 1.11
C LEU A 671 1.88 -36.73 1.46
N GLU A 672 2.99 -37.18 0.88
CA GLU A 672 4.32 -36.58 1.05
C GLU A 672 4.87 -36.15 -0.29
N ALA A 673 5.53 -34.99 -0.34
CA ALA A 673 6.35 -34.56 -1.46
C ALA A 673 7.80 -34.43 -0.98
N SER A 674 8.74 -34.87 -1.83
CA SER A 674 10.19 -34.72 -1.60
C SER A 674 10.82 -34.04 -2.80
N GLY A 675 11.61 -33.01 -2.55
CA GLY A 675 12.40 -32.29 -3.52
C GLY A 675 13.85 -32.70 -3.42
N TYR A 676 14.50 -32.95 -4.58
CA TYR A 676 15.84 -33.48 -4.70
C TYR A 676 16.79 -32.51 -5.39
N ASP A 677 18.06 -32.55 -5.01
CA ASP A 677 19.17 -31.89 -5.72
C ASP A 677 19.60 -32.70 -6.96
N GLU A 678 20.56 -32.16 -7.72
CA GLU A 678 21.14 -32.80 -8.91
C GLU A 678 21.85 -34.14 -8.60
N ASN A 679 22.20 -34.42 -7.33
CA ASN A 679 22.85 -35.64 -6.89
C ASN A 679 21.87 -36.68 -6.37
N GLY A 680 20.54 -36.35 -6.35
CA GLY A 680 19.49 -37.22 -5.85
C GLY A 680 19.35 -37.22 -4.31
N ASN A 681 19.94 -36.23 -3.61
CA ASN A 681 19.71 -36.07 -2.17
C ASN A 681 18.40 -35.31 -1.92
N ILE A 682 17.64 -35.74 -0.93
CA ILE A 682 16.45 -35.03 -0.47
C ILE A 682 16.89 -33.73 0.21
N ILE A 683 16.40 -32.62 -0.26
CA ILE A 683 16.69 -31.29 0.28
C ILE A 683 15.49 -30.76 1.08
N GLU A 684 14.26 -30.92 0.54
CA GLU A 684 13.03 -30.45 1.16
C GLU A 684 11.97 -31.56 1.18
N GLN A 685 11.12 -31.57 2.22
CA GLN A 685 9.99 -32.48 2.32
C GLN A 685 8.79 -31.76 2.90
N GLU A 686 7.61 -32.00 2.28
CA GLU A 686 6.33 -31.49 2.74
C GLU A 686 5.31 -32.62 2.90
N ARG A 687 4.35 -32.44 3.83
CA ARG A 687 3.35 -33.47 4.11
C ARG A 687 1.96 -32.89 4.31
N LEU A 688 0.97 -33.54 3.74
CA LEU A 688 -0.44 -33.34 4.04
C LEU A 688 -1.03 -34.62 4.64
N LEU A 689 -1.90 -34.45 5.61
CA LEU A 689 -2.52 -35.56 6.34
C LEU A 689 -4.03 -35.59 6.10
N THR A 690 -4.63 -36.77 6.03
CA THR A 690 -6.07 -36.89 6.18
C THR A 690 -6.43 -36.50 7.61
N THR A 691 -7.10 -35.38 7.78
CA THR A 691 -7.47 -34.82 9.09
C THR A 691 -8.83 -35.30 9.54
N GLN A 692 -9.09 -35.22 10.83
CA GLN A 692 -10.40 -35.47 11.41
C GLN A 692 -11.27 -34.20 11.40
N ASN A 693 -12.49 -34.33 11.94
CA ASN A 693 -13.36 -33.16 12.11
C ASN A 693 -12.71 -32.13 13.03
N VAL A 694 -13.10 -30.88 12.85
CA VAL A 694 -12.64 -29.77 13.71
C VAL A 694 -12.95 -30.06 15.16
N ALA A 695 -11.93 -29.94 16.03
CA ALA A 695 -12.01 -30.16 17.47
C ALA A 695 -11.50 -28.97 18.30
N GLY A 696 -10.81 -28.03 17.70
CA GLY A 696 -10.25 -26.87 18.41
C GLY A 696 -9.86 -25.70 17.51
N ILE A 697 -9.41 -24.63 18.16
CA ILE A 697 -8.93 -23.40 17.52
C ILE A 697 -7.51 -23.13 18.04
N LYS A 698 -6.57 -22.86 17.15
CA LYS A 698 -5.24 -22.32 17.46
C LYS A 698 -5.24 -20.83 17.14
N ALA A 699 -4.71 -19.99 18.03
CA ALA A 699 -4.52 -18.58 17.80
C ALA A 699 -3.04 -18.21 17.80
N GLU A 700 -2.68 -17.27 16.93
CA GLU A 700 -1.37 -16.68 16.87
C GLU A 700 -1.52 -15.14 16.83
N VAL A 701 -0.92 -14.46 17.82
CA VAL A 701 -0.95 -12.99 17.91
C VAL A 701 0.29 -12.46 17.19
N TYR A 702 0.07 -11.63 16.18
CA TYR A 702 1.14 -10.94 15.48
C TYR A 702 1.52 -9.66 16.23
N GLN A 703 2.75 -9.63 16.73
CA GLN A 703 3.32 -8.51 17.48
C GLN A 703 4.82 -8.42 17.16
N PRO A 704 5.22 -7.73 16.10
CA PRO A 704 6.61 -7.63 15.69
C PRO A 704 7.42 -6.74 16.66
N GLU A 705 8.69 -7.10 16.89
CA GLU A 705 9.61 -6.34 17.73
C GLU A 705 9.92 -4.95 17.10
N GLU A 706 9.91 -4.85 15.79
CA GLU A 706 10.18 -3.63 15.02
C GLU A 706 9.11 -2.55 15.19
N ILE A 707 7.89 -2.95 15.58
CA ILE A 707 6.80 -2.03 15.91
C ILE A 707 6.30 -2.37 17.32
N PRO A 708 7.10 -2.13 18.36
CA PRO A 708 6.69 -2.43 19.72
C PRO A 708 5.53 -1.52 20.13
N PHE A 709 4.63 -2.06 20.95
CA PHE A 709 3.69 -1.21 21.67
C PHE A 709 4.50 -0.24 22.55
N GLN A 710 4.43 1.04 22.26
CA GLN A 710 5.01 2.08 23.09
C GLN A 710 3.97 2.58 24.10
N GLU A 711 4.31 2.66 25.38
CA GLU A 711 3.41 3.24 26.40
C GLU A 711 2.97 4.69 26.10
N THR A 712 3.72 5.39 25.24
CA THR A 712 3.37 6.71 24.73
C THR A 712 2.25 6.67 23.70
N GLN A 713 2.09 5.56 22.98
CA GLN A 713 0.94 5.27 22.12
C GLN A 713 -0.20 4.70 22.97
N LYS A 714 -0.78 5.55 23.83
CA LYS A 714 -1.80 5.12 24.79
C LYS A 714 -2.99 4.43 24.14
N ASN A 715 -3.30 4.78 22.89
CA ASN A 715 -4.45 4.30 22.16
C ASN A 715 -4.09 4.11 20.68
N GLY A 716 -4.77 3.20 19.99
CA GLY A 716 -4.69 3.05 18.55
C GLY A 716 -3.84 1.89 18.03
N TYR A 717 -2.95 1.25 18.82
CA TYR A 717 -2.21 0.07 18.38
C TYR A 717 -3.14 -1.07 17.98
N LEU A 718 -2.89 -1.70 16.81
CA LEU A 718 -3.76 -2.74 16.26
C LEU A 718 -3.10 -4.12 16.34
N TYR A 719 -3.65 -4.97 17.21
CA TYR A 719 -3.26 -6.38 17.27
C TYR A 719 -3.96 -7.17 16.16
N GLN A 720 -3.23 -8.12 15.59
CA GLN A 720 -3.73 -9.04 14.57
C GLN A 720 -3.66 -10.46 15.14
N ILE A 721 -4.78 -11.15 15.25
CA ILE A 721 -4.88 -12.50 15.80
C ILE A 721 -5.31 -13.44 14.69
N ALA A 722 -4.39 -14.27 14.21
CA ALA A 722 -4.67 -15.27 13.19
C ALA A 722 -5.20 -16.55 13.86
N LEU A 723 -6.39 -16.98 13.46
CA LEU A 723 -6.98 -18.23 13.91
C LEU A 723 -6.82 -19.32 12.87
N THR A 724 -6.60 -20.56 13.35
CA THR A 724 -6.58 -21.77 12.53
C THR A 724 -7.43 -22.84 13.20
N LEU A 725 -8.35 -23.46 12.46
CA LEU A 725 -9.11 -24.61 12.92
C LEU A 725 -8.23 -25.87 12.92
N VAL A 726 -8.32 -26.66 13.98
CA VAL A 726 -7.52 -27.87 14.13
C VAL A 726 -8.38 -29.07 14.55
N ASP A 727 -7.94 -30.27 14.18
CA ASP A 727 -8.54 -31.51 14.64
C ASP A 727 -8.04 -31.88 16.07
N GLN A 728 -8.48 -33.03 16.60
CA GLN A 728 -8.07 -33.50 17.92
C GLN A 728 -6.56 -33.78 18.07
N ASN A 729 -5.85 -33.95 16.94
CA ASN A 729 -4.40 -34.17 16.92
C ASN A 729 -3.62 -32.86 16.73
N GLY A 730 -4.33 -31.69 16.66
CA GLY A 730 -3.74 -30.39 16.40
C GLY A 730 -3.38 -30.14 14.95
N GLN A 731 -3.85 -30.99 14.01
CA GLN A 731 -3.62 -30.84 12.59
C GLN A 731 -4.60 -29.81 12.02
N LYS A 732 -4.11 -28.96 11.12
CA LYS A 732 -4.89 -27.93 10.44
C LYS A 732 -6.03 -28.54 9.61
N VAL A 733 -7.27 -28.05 9.80
CA VAL A 733 -8.45 -28.46 9.06
C VAL A 733 -8.90 -27.34 8.13
N VAL A 734 -8.83 -27.56 6.81
CA VAL A 734 -9.16 -26.57 5.79
C VAL A 734 -10.49 -26.84 5.07
N TRP A 735 -11.12 -27.99 5.27
CA TRP A 735 -12.30 -28.46 4.56
C TRP A 735 -13.62 -28.31 5.35
N ASP A 736 -13.55 -27.90 6.64
CA ASP A 736 -14.72 -27.82 7.55
C ASP A 736 -14.75 -26.45 8.25
N ASP A 737 -15.27 -25.44 7.56
CA ASP A 737 -15.35 -24.07 8.07
C ASP A 737 -16.43 -23.88 9.12
N LYS A 738 -16.11 -23.16 10.20
CA LYS A 738 -17.00 -22.88 11.35
C LYS A 738 -17.33 -21.39 11.46
N LYS A 739 -18.55 -21.06 11.90
CA LYS A 739 -18.90 -19.68 12.22
C LYS A 739 -18.47 -19.36 13.65
N LEU A 740 -17.52 -18.44 13.82
CA LEU A 740 -16.95 -18.04 15.09
C LEU A 740 -17.45 -16.66 15.51
N ARG A 741 -17.76 -16.50 16.78
CA ARG A 741 -18.09 -15.22 17.43
C ARG A 741 -16.90 -14.75 18.26
N VAL A 742 -16.65 -13.46 18.19
CA VAL A 742 -15.57 -12.78 18.91
C VAL A 742 -16.16 -11.76 19.89
N ALA A 743 -15.67 -11.76 21.12
CA ALA A 743 -15.97 -10.72 22.10
C ALA A 743 -14.65 -10.18 22.66
N VAL A 744 -14.53 -8.86 22.71
CA VAL A 744 -13.34 -8.16 23.24
C VAL A 744 -13.74 -7.40 24.50
N SER A 745 -12.90 -7.47 25.53
CA SER A 745 -13.12 -6.76 26.80
C SER A 745 -11.82 -6.22 27.38
N GLY A 746 -11.91 -5.37 28.40
CA GLY A 746 -10.75 -4.71 29.01
C GLY A 746 -10.30 -3.47 28.24
N ALA A 747 -9.02 -3.35 27.96
CA ALA A 747 -8.39 -2.19 27.35
C ALA A 747 -8.44 -2.16 25.82
N GLY A 748 -9.20 -3.06 25.18
CA GLY A 748 -9.32 -3.19 23.73
C GLY A 748 -10.75 -3.12 23.23
N MET A 749 -10.89 -2.90 21.92
CA MET A 749 -12.14 -3.02 21.17
C MET A 749 -11.95 -3.86 19.92
N LEU A 750 -12.99 -4.59 19.50
CA LEU A 750 -12.99 -5.28 18.22
C LEU A 750 -12.99 -4.24 17.10
N ALA A 751 -11.97 -4.28 16.24
CA ALA A 751 -11.89 -3.41 15.08
C ALA A 751 -12.47 -4.07 13.82
N GLY A 752 -12.41 -5.41 13.73
CA GLY A 752 -13.00 -6.15 12.63
C GLY A 752 -12.62 -7.62 12.64
N ILE A 753 -13.31 -8.39 11.78
CA ILE A 753 -13.04 -9.82 11.56
C ILE A 753 -13.01 -10.04 10.04
N GLU A 754 -11.92 -10.63 9.53
CA GLU A 754 -11.69 -10.86 8.11
C GLU A 754 -11.36 -12.34 7.83
N ASN A 755 -12.02 -12.95 6.84
CA ASN A 755 -11.76 -14.33 6.45
C ASN A 755 -11.08 -14.47 5.07
N GLY A 756 -10.94 -13.37 4.32
CA GLY A 756 -10.38 -13.36 2.97
C GLY A 756 -11.32 -13.92 1.90
N ASP A 757 -12.57 -14.23 2.21
CA ASP A 757 -13.56 -14.69 1.24
C ASP A 757 -14.29 -13.51 0.59
N LEU A 758 -13.89 -13.14 -0.61
CA LEU A 758 -14.48 -12.05 -1.37
C LEU A 758 -15.95 -12.26 -1.77
N SER A 759 -16.53 -13.43 -1.50
CA SER A 759 -17.95 -13.73 -1.69
C SER A 759 -18.78 -13.61 -0.40
N ASP A 760 -18.13 -13.45 0.77
CA ASP A 760 -18.79 -13.33 2.07
C ASP A 760 -19.27 -11.89 2.32
N VAL A 761 -20.53 -11.63 2.03
CA VAL A 761 -21.17 -10.32 2.25
C VAL A 761 -21.76 -10.12 3.66
N THR A 762 -21.34 -10.90 4.64
CA THR A 762 -21.66 -10.64 6.04
C THR A 762 -21.15 -9.23 6.38
N PRO A 763 -21.98 -8.35 6.97
CA PRO A 763 -21.53 -7.00 7.31
C PRO A 763 -20.25 -7.00 8.14
N TYR A 764 -19.33 -6.10 7.83
CA TYR A 764 -18.05 -6.01 8.56
C TYR A 764 -18.22 -5.59 10.04
N ALA A 765 -19.31 -4.91 10.35
CA ALA A 765 -19.66 -4.52 11.73
C ALA A 765 -20.10 -5.70 12.62
N GLU A 766 -20.38 -6.88 12.05
CA GLU A 766 -20.77 -8.06 12.85
C GLU A 766 -19.57 -8.66 13.58
N ASN A 767 -19.83 -9.13 14.79
CA ASN A 767 -18.83 -9.79 15.65
C ASN A 767 -18.77 -11.31 15.48
N ALA A 768 -19.33 -11.85 14.40
CA ALA A 768 -19.32 -13.26 14.08
C ALA A 768 -19.15 -13.48 12.57
N ARG A 769 -18.18 -14.30 12.19
CA ARG A 769 -17.89 -14.60 10.79
C ARG A 769 -17.51 -16.06 10.59
N LYS A 770 -17.79 -16.62 9.42
CA LYS A 770 -17.35 -17.96 9.04
C LYS A 770 -15.86 -17.95 8.72
N THR A 771 -15.12 -18.98 9.11
CA THR A 771 -13.75 -19.19 8.66
C THR A 771 -13.72 -19.45 7.15
N LYS A 772 -12.58 -19.26 6.51
CA LYS A 772 -12.32 -19.64 5.13
C LYS A 772 -11.06 -20.52 5.10
N ASP A 773 -11.20 -21.71 4.54
CA ASP A 773 -10.12 -22.71 4.53
C ASP A 773 -9.52 -22.94 5.95
N GLY A 774 -10.42 -22.95 6.95
CA GLY A 774 -10.07 -23.11 8.37
C GLY A 774 -9.38 -21.91 9.01
N LYS A 775 -9.33 -20.75 8.37
CA LYS A 775 -8.63 -19.55 8.85
C LYS A 775 -9.59 -18.40 9.13
N LEU A 776 -9.20 -17.49 10.04
CA LEU A 776 -9.89 -16.23 10.33
C LEU A 776 -8.91 -15.25 10.94
N MET A 777 -8.99 -13.97 10.56
CA MET A 777 -8.22 -12.89 11.15
C MET A 777 -9.10 -12.02 12.04
N ILE A 778 -8.63 -11.72 13.24
CA ILE A 778 -9.27 -10.80 14.17
C ILE A 778 -8.37 -9.58 14.35
N TYR A 779 -8.95 -8.41 14.23
CA TYR A 779 -8.29 -7.14 14.48
C TYR A 779 -8.81 -6.54 15.78
N VAL A 780 -7.91 -6.26 16.72
CA VAL A 780 -8.23 -5.69 18.03
C VAL A 780 -7.47 -4.39 18.22
N ARG A 781 -8.18 -3.29 18.39
CA ARG A 781 -7.59 -1.97 18.63
C ARG A 781 -7.48 -1.72 20.13
N ARG A 782 -6.30 -1.33 20.59
CA ARG A 782 -6.11 -0.83 21.94
C ARG A 782 -6.78 0.53 22.12
N ILE A 783 -7.57 0.70 23.15
CA ILE A 783 -8.29 1.95 23.47
C ILE A 783 -7.92 2.51 24.84
N ASN A 784 -7.18 1.76 25.67
CA ASN A 784 -6.78 2.18 27.00
C ASN A 784 -5.55 1.38 27.48
N ARG A 785 -5.01 1.78 28.64
CA ARG A 785 -3.98 0.99 29.34
C ARG A 785 -4.65 -0.20 30.04
N GLY A 786 -3.95 -1.33 30.08
CA GLY A 786 -4.36 -2.55 30.80
C GLY A 786 -4.50 -3.76 29.87
N LYS A 787 -4.91 -4.87 30.45
CA LYS A 787 -5.08 -6.13 29.74
C LYS A 787 -6.27 -6.10 28.77
N ILE A 788 -6.08 -6.72 27.63
CA ILE A 788 -7.10 -7.00 26.63
C ILE A 788 -7.43 -8.49 26.69
N ARG A 789 -8.70 -8.82 26.75
CA ARG A 789 -9.18 -10.20 26.71
C ARG A 789 -10.05 -10.39 25.47
N VAL A 790 -9.74 -11.40 24.66
CA VAL A 790 -10.48 -11.80 23.48
C VAL A 790 -11.03 -13.20 23.66
N GLU A 791 -12.36 -13.32 23.66
CA GLU A 791 -13.08 -14.59 23.75
C GLU A 791 -13.59 -14.99 22.36
N ILE A 792 -13.31 -16.23 21.95
CA ILE A 792 -13.70 -16.77 20.66
C ILE A 792 -14.52 -18.03 20.91
N SER A 793 -15.69 -18.12 20.31
CA SER A 793 -16.61 -19.24 20.49
C SER A 793 -17.35 -19.60 19.19
N GLU A 794 -17.67 -20.87 19.00
CA GLU A 794 -18.54 -21.31 17.90
C GLU A 794 -20.00 -20.87 18.15
N THR A 795 -20.67 -20.31 17.13
CA THR A 795 -22.00 -19.73 17.29
C THR A 795 -23.10 -20.77 17.53
N ASP A 796 -22.99 -21.96 16.98
CA ASP A 796 -24.02 -23.00 17.05
C ASP A 796 -24.12 -23.68 18.42
N SER A 797 -23.09 -23.53 19.27
CA SER A 797 -23.11 -24.06 20.66
C SER A 797 -24.00 -23.28 21.63
N ILE A 798 -24.47 -22.07 21.25
CA ILE A 798 -25.28 -21.21 22.14
C ILE A 798 -26.79 -21.54 22.08
N ALA A 799 -27.25 -22.16 20.99
CA ALA A 799 -28.66 -22.53 20.86
C ALA A 799 -29.12 -23.66 21.79
N GLN A 800 -28.22 -24.36 22.48
CA GLN A 800 -28.51 -25.48 23.38
C GLN A 800 -28.52 -25.14 24.89
N LYS A 801 -28.54 -23.86 25.25
CA LYS A 801 -28.58 -23.44 26.68
C LYS A 801 -29.83 -23.85 27.47
N ASN A 802 -30.80 -24.52 26.86
CA ASN A 802 -32.02 -25.02 27.54
C ASN A 802 -32.07 -26.55 27.70
N CYS A 803 -31.04 -27.28 27.38
CA CYS A 803 -30.93 -28.72 27.72
C CYS A 803 -29.65 -28.97 28.48
N ILE A 804 -29.82 -29.56 29.68
CA ILE A 804 -28.70 -30.09 30.49
C ILE A 804 -28.10 -31.27 29.73
N ALA A 805 -27.07 -31.01 28.89
CA ALA A 805 -26.15 -32.06 28.46
C ALA A 805 -24.96 -31.46 27.69
N GLU A 806 -23.79 -31.80 28.16
CA GLU A 806 -22.48 -31.83 27.49
C GLU A 806 -21.95 -30.55 26.78
N LYS A 807 -20.87 -30.00 27.35
CA LYS A 807 -20.00 -28.97 26.79
C LYS A 807 -19.36 -29.50 25.46
N GLY A 808 -19.82 -29.03 24.33
CA GLY A 808 -19.36 -29.46 23.00
C GLY A 808 -19.05 -28.35 22.01
N GLY A 809 -18.96 -27.11 22.43
CA GLY A 809 -18.58 -25.99 21.53
C GLY A 809 -17.13 -25.58 21.73
N MET A 810 -16.43 -25.23 20.62
CA MET A 810 -15.07 -24.69 20.69
C MET A 810 -15.07 -23.33 21.39
N HIS A 811 -14.13 -23.16 22.31
CA HIS A 811 -13.91 -21.90 23.02
C HIS A 811 -12.41 -21.67 23.17
N LEU A 812 -11.97 -20.45 22.93
CA LEU A 812 -10.59 -20.01 23.10
C LEU A 812 -10.58 -18.61 23.73
N GLU A 813 -9.67 -18.39 24.66
CA GLU A 813 -9.42 -17.08 25.26
C GLU A 813 -7.98 -16.66 24.98
N VAL A 814 -7.78 -15.42 24.55
CA VAL A 814 -6.48 -14.82 24.29
C VAL A 814 -6.33 -13.57 25.15
N GLU A 815 -5.28 -13.48 25.96
CA GLU A 815 -4.92 -12.28 26.72
C GLU A 815 -3.72 -11.58 26.07
N MET A 816 -3.74 -10.25 26.06
CA MET A 816 -2.67 -9.38 25.57
C MET A 816 -2.44 -8.25 26.59
N ASP A 817 -1.19 -7.90 26.81
CA ASP A 817 -0.77 -6.81 27.71
C ASP A 817 -0.77 -5.44 27.03
#